data_ec970d6cc644cfbdcc67e45bf5f9341c
#
_entry.id   ec970d6cc644cfbdcc67e45bf5f9341c
#
_cell.length_a   1.000
_cell.length_b   1.000
_cell.length_c   1.000
_cell.angle_alpha   90.00
_cell.angle_beta   90.00
_cell.angle_gamma   90.00
#
_symmetry.space_group_name_H-M   'P 1'
#
loop_
_entity.id
_entity.type
_entity.pdbx_description
1 polymer ?
#
loop_
_entity_poly.entity_id
_entity_poly.type
_entity_poly.pdbx_seq_one_letter_code
_entity_poly.pdbx_strand_id
1 'polypeptide(L)'
;MIRKILFTIAAIAACAVGAGAQGLVGDWNIYPLYSGEVSYIAESPSMVYYTCSSRLFSYDKESHERYSYNTRNKLSDTNIAGAYYNYDGRYVMLAYDTGNIDLVYDDGRVVNMPDILNAQLTYTKGIRDAAFYKGKIYVATDFGLVIFDDSRHEVSESGIFGKAVDCVTIVDDHIVMFMEKGVGNDYSLWSAPVTGRHNAISKFVRLGGTYVKSLVTVGTKAVGVNGNDNKPIIYNIDWNTNKFKVENGVDVVVGDIVVTPQSAYYLTSGEIVILDGEGKVADRHAIPDELKNDKIATYSGLNSVWAAGPEGLGNYDISGATLTVLADRIKPVATTCDNVAFIRTNSAGNKIYISNLGVTNYKSIITIGDIWWIPQHTNVIEGGVPRDISLTVASADNSTVKKEQEKRNTTAMLGGVTRFVVDPDNDDRYYIGNNFEGVYVIENDKEIAKFNEKNSPMYAWWGVKVHDVNIDPEGNLWVGAWTLSNTQVSPYYILPKAKLKGDLSTITKDDWIATKHLGNDVGNKDMGSLICRKSNMVFTWHSKFGNPVCAYDTKGTYTNTSDDVFYEISDMIDQDGKTFSCDRITCAIEDQRGRVWVGTTSGPFEITNPSKATDPTSRITRLKVPRNDGTNYADYLLDTEQINDMSIDAANRKWIATENSGVYLVSENGDQIIAHYTTDNSALPSNTIYSVLCSPVDNVVYFGLKTGLVSFNSTSSPAADTYDNVYAYPNPVRPDYTGWITITGLMDQSLVKIADAAGNVIYQTRSNGGMVTWDGCDTGGNRVRSGVYYVFASQNATGSSEGAVTKIVVIN
;
A
#
# COMPACT_ATOMS: atom_id res chain seq x y z
N MET A 1 12.83 12.59 -52.28
CA MET A 1 13.52 12.87 -51.03
C MET A 1 12.54 12.94 -49.86
N ILE A 2 11.44 13.64 -49.96
CA ILE A 2 10.42 13.81 -48.88
C ILE A 2 9.77 12.46 -48.45
N ARG A 3 9.51 11.52 -49.38
CA ARG A 3 8.94 10.20 -49.02
C ARG A 3 9.90 9.28 -48.23
N LYS A 4 11.21 9.44 -48.39
CA LYS A 4 12.20 8.69 -47.59
C LYS A 4 12.36 9.27 -46.17
N ILE A 5 12.16 10.58 -46.00
CA ILE A 5 12.21 11.22 -44.69
C ILE A 5 10.95 10.88 -43.85
N LEU A 6 9.79 10.79 -44.50
CA LEU A 6 8.56 10.36 -43.83
C LEU A 6 8.59 8.87 -43.38
N PHE A 7 9.25 8.00 -44.19
CA PHE A 7 9.41 6.59 -43.79
C PHE A 7 10.45 6.42 -42.68
N THR A 8 11.47 7.27 -42.60
CA THR A 8 12.47 7.24 -41.53
C THR A 8 11.88 7.79 -40.23
N ILE A 9 11.03 8.83 -40.30
CA ILE A 9 10.32 9.36 -39.11
C ILE A 9 9.24 8.37 -38.62
N ALA A 10 8.53 7.68 -39.50
CA ALA A 10 7.57 6.64 -39.14
C ALA A 10 8.26 5.39 -38.56
N ALA A 11 9.46 5.02 -39.04
CA ALA A 11 10.24 3.92 -38.47
C ALA A 11 10.82 4.27 -37.11
N ILE A 12 11.19 5.57 -36.87
CA ILE A 12 11.65 6.03 -35.55
C ILE A 12 10.47 6.13 -34.58
N ALA A 13 9.28 6.53 -35.04
CA ALA A 13 8.06 6.51 -34.23
C ALA A 13 7.54 5.09 -33.92
N ALA A 14 7.72 4.14 -34.85
CA ALA A 14 7.32 2.74 -34.62
C ALA A 14 8.30 1.99 -33.71
N CYS A 15 9.56 2.42 -33.61
CA CYS A 15 10.51 1.89 -32.62
C CYS A 15 10.34 2.52 -31.22
N ALA A 16 9.60 3.64 -31.10
CA ALA A 16 9.33 4.29 -29.83
C ALA A 16 8.09 3.75 -29.10
N VAL A 17 7.30 2.88 -29.74
CA VAL A 17 6.05 2.32 -29.14
C VAL A 17 6.30 0.98 -28.42
N GLY A 18 7.53 0.46 -28.44
CA GLY A 18 7.90 -0.82 -27.79
C GLY A 18 8.92 -0.74 -26.66
N ALA A 19 9.47 0.45 -26.37
CA ALA A 19 10.34 0.66 -25.22
C ALA A 19 9.53 1.45 -24.18
N GLY A 20 8.79 0.75 -23.33
CA GLY A 20 8.41 1.30 -22.04
C GLY A 20 9.69 1.88 -21.43
N ALA A 21 9.68 3.15 -21.03
CA ALA A 21 10.86 3.79 -20.45
C ALA A 21 11.30 2.94 -19.26
N GLN A 22 12.39 2.18 -19.42
CA GLN A 22 12.93 1.34 -18.37
C GLN A 22 13.38 2.27 -17.25
N GLY A 23 12.80 2.12 -16.05
CA GLY A 23 13.13 2.96 -14.92
C GLY A 23 14.62 2.87 -14.58
N LEU A 24 15.19 3.97 -14.13
CA LEU A 24 16.59 4.01 -13.73
C LEU A 24 16.79 3.24 -12.42
N VAL A 25 17.93 2.59 -12.28
CA VAL A 25 18.31 1.92 -11.02
C VAL A 25 18.33 2.92 -9.87
N GLY A 26 17.71 2.54 -8.77
CA GLY A 26 17.52 3.41 -7.61
C GLY A 26 16.19 4.19 -7.61
N ASP A 27 15.44 4.14 -8.70
CA ASP A 27 14.15 4.79 -8.79
C ASP A 27 13.07 4.05 -7.98
N TRP A 28 12.28 4.84 -7.28
CA TRP A 28 11.09 4.40 -6.58
C TRP A 28 9.84 4.82 -7.35
N ASN A 29 8.85 3.95 -7.39
CA ASN A 29 7.54 4.25 -7.94
C ASN A 29 6.47 3.92 -6.90
N ILE A 30 5.67 4.93 -6.52
CA ILE A 30 4.55 4.77 -5.60
C ILE A 30 3.29 4.66 -6.45
N TYR A 31 2.65 3.50 -6.42
CA TYR A 31 1.41 3.29 -7.14
C TYR A 31 0.27 3.98 -6.40
N PRO A 32 -0.48 4.85 -7.08
CA PRO A 32 -1.61 5.54 -6.49
C PRO A 32 -2.78 4.56 -6.34
N LEU A 33 -2.72 3.71 -5.34
CA LEU A 33 -3.82 2.81 -5.00
C LEU A 33 -4.89 3.60 -4.26
N TYR A 34 -6.13 3.37 -4.59
CA TYR A 34 -7.27 4.18 -4.23
C TYR A 34 -8.25 3.35 -3.39
N SER A 35 -8.52 3.73 -2.14
CA SER A 35 -9.45 2.97 -1.28
C SER A 35 -10.92 3.19 -1.60
N GLY A 36 -11.21 4.12 -2.49
CA GLY A 36 -12.59 4.50 -2.83
C GLY A 36 -13.23 5.45 -1.81
N GLU A 37 -12.70 5.55 -0.61
CA GLU A 37 -13.22 6.47 0.41
C GLU A 37 -12.57 7.84 0.26
N VAL A 38 -13.35 8.81 -0.19
CA VAL A 38 -12.96 10.21 -0.29
C VAL A 38 -13.34 10.93 0.99
N SER A 39 -12.37 11.52 1.67
CA SER A 39 -12.61 12.26 2.92
C SER A 39 -12.82 13.76 2.69
N TYR A 40 -12.31 14.29 1.59
CA TYR A 40 -12.40 15.71 1.27
C TYR A 40 -12.43 15.95 -0.24
N ILE A 41 -13.17 16.98 -0.67
CA ILE A 41 -13.14 17.53 -2.01
C ILE A 41 -13.27 19.06 -1.94
N ALA A 42 -12.56 19.77 -2.80
CA ALA A 42 -12.74 21.19 -3.02
C ALA A 42 -12.58 21.53 -4.50
N GLU A 43 -13.39 22.44 -4.98
CA GLU A 43 -13.28 23.02 -6.31
C GLU A 43 -12.73 24.45 -6.21
N SER A 44 -11.71 24.77 -7.01
CA SER A 44 -11.21 26.11 -7.25
C SER A 44 -11.56 26.58 -8.67
N PRO A 45 -11.25 27.82 -9.05
CA PRO A 45 -11.42 28.27 -10.43
C PRO A 45 -10.74 27.39 -11.48
N SER A 46 -9.56 26.83 -11.19
CA SER A 46 -8.75 26.05 -12.12
C SER A 46 -8.63 24.56 -11.77
N MET A 47 -8.77 24.19 -10.50
CA MET A 47 -8.46 22.86 -10.01
C MET A 47 -9.64 22.22 -9.27
N VAL A 48 -9.66 20.90 -9.23
CA VAL A 48 -10.45 20.12 -8.27
C VAL A 48 -9.49 19.30 -7.45
N TYR A 49 -9.49 19.49 -6.13
CA TYR A 49 -8.70 18.75 -5.17
C TYR A 49 -9.58 17.74 -4.44
N TYR A 50 -9.06 16.53 -4.21
CA TYR A 50 -9.72 15.56 -3.35
C TYR A 50 -8.71 14.68 -2.64
N THR A 51 -9.03 14.28 -1.41
CA THR A 51 -8.21 13.35 -0.65
C THR A 51 -8.86 11.99 -0.61
N CYS A 52 -8.05 10.97 -0.82
CA CYS A 52 -8.47 9.59 -0.75
C CYS A 52 -7.36 8.75 -0.11
N SER A 53 -7.69 7.92 0.85
CA SER A 53 -6.72 7.08 1.58
C SER A 53 -5.51 7.89 2.08
N SER A 54 -5.76 9.02 2.70
CA SER A 54 -4.73 9.95 3.22
C SER A 54 -3.75 10.45 2.15
N ARG A 55 -4.17 10.54 0.87
CA ARG A 55 -3.41 11.12 -0.25
C ARG A 55 -4.18 12.25 -0.90
N LEU A 56 -3.45 13.21 -1.45
CA LEU A 56 -4.03 14.29 -2.23
C LEU A 56 -3.96 13.98 -3.72
N PHE A 57 -5.06 14.21 -4.39
CA PHE A 57 -5.17 14.21 -5.85
C PHE A 57 -5.69 15.58 -6.31
N SER A 58 -5.29 15.99 -7.51
CA SER A 58 -5.90 17.13 -8.17
C SER A 58 -6.20 16.84 -9.63
N TYR A 59 -7.18 17.57 -10.15
CA TYR A 59 -7.56 17.58 -11.55
C TYR A 59 -7.55 19.02 -12.03
N ASP A 60 -6.78 19.28 -13.07
CA ASP A 60 -6.72 20.56 -13.75
C ASP A 60 -7.88 20.64 -14.76
N LYS A 61 -8.74 21.64 -14.60
CA LYS A 61 -9.95 21.80 -15.43
C LYS A 61 -9.66 22.32 -16.84
N GLU A 62 -8.49 22.91 -17.07
CA GLU A 62 -8.08 23.44 -18.37
C GLU A 62 -7.31 22.39 -19.18
N SER A 63 -6.26 21.82 -18.60
CA SER A 63 -5.44 20.79 -19.27
C SER A 63 -6.05 19.41 -19.26
N HIS A 64 -7.05 19.16 -18.39
CA HIS A 64 -7.63 17.83 -18.11
C HIS A 64 -6.63 16.82 -17.56
N GLU A 65 -5.52 17.28 -17.00
CA GLU A 65 -4.52 16.45 -16.39
C GLU A 65 -4.83 16.16 -14.91
N ARG A 66 -4.41 14.98 -14.45
CA ARG A 66 -4.54 14.57 -13.06
C ARG A 66 -3.17 14.48 -12.43
N TYR A 67 -3.06 14.96 -11.20
CA TYR A 67 -1.84 14.91 -10.42
C TYR A 67 -2.10 14.15 -9.12
N SER A 68 -1.14 13.37 -8.67
CA SER A 68 -1.10 12.80 -7.33
C SER A 68 0.08 13.39 -6.56
N TYR A 69 -0.14 13.69 -5.29
CA TYR A 69 0.86 14.29 -4.43
C TYR A 69 1.28 13.27 -3.38
N ASN A 70 2.58 13.13 -3.20
CA ASN A 70 3.19 12.24 -2.22
C ASN A 70 4.53 12.81 -1.75
N THR A 71 5.15 12.18 -0.75
CA THR A 71 6.42 12.64 -0.15
C THR A 71 7.60 12.63 -1.13
N ARG A 72 7.56 11.81 -2.17
CA ARG A 72 8.63 11.77 -3.18
C ARG A 72 8.58 12.97 -4.11
N ASN A 73 7.40 13.44 -4.47
CA ASN A 73 7.29 14.49 -5.48
C ASN A 73 7.07 15.87 -4.90
N LYS A 74 6.42 16.01 -3.74
CA LYS A 74 6.14 17.37 -3.24
C LYS A 74 5.76 17.46 -1.77
N LEU A 75 5.12 16.44 -1.16
CA LEU A 75 4.61 16.53 0.20
C LEU A 75 5.69 16.25 1.24
N SER A 76 5.53 16.86 2.41
CA SER A 76 6.49 16.75 3.51
C SER A 76 6.17 15.64 4.51
N ASP A 77 4.96 15.04 4.43
CA ASP A 77 4.52 13.99 5.34
C ASP A 77 3.52 13.04 4.67
N THR A 78 3.10 11.96 5.34
CA THR A 78 2.35 10.87 4.71
C THR A 78 0.88 10.77 5.09
N ASN A 79 0.51 11.05 6.35
CA ASN A 79 -0.83 10.80 6.87
C ASN A 79 -1.66 12.09 6.92
N ILE A 80 -2.37 12.40 5.84
CA ILE A 80 -3.27 13.56 5.79
C ILE A 80 -4.48 13.29 6.71
N ALA A 81 -4.55 14.03 7.80
CA ALA A 81 -5.64 14.00 8.76
C ALA A 81 -6.77 14.97 8.43
N GLY A 82 -6.46 16.08 7.73
CA GLY A 82 -7.43 17.08 7.30
C GLY A 82 -6.96 17.83 6.06
N ALA A 83 -7.91 18.38 5.32
CA ALA A 83 -7.64 19.23 4.16
C ALA A 83 -8.63 20.40 4.16
N TYR A 84 -8.13 21.59 3.85
CA TYR A 84 -8.89 22.84 3.92
C TYR A 84 -8.48 23.75 2.76
N TYR A 85 -9.43 24.16 1.91
CA TYR A 85 -9.09 25.04 0.78
C TYR A 85 -9.19 26.51 1.14
N ASN A 86 -8.12 27.27 0.90
CA ASN A 86 -8.10 28.72 1.02
C ASN A 86 -8.39 29.36 -0.35
N TYR A 87 -9.58 29.92 -0.49
CA TYR A 87 -10.02 30.54 -1.76
C TYR A 87 -9.28 31.85 -2.08
N ASP A 88 -8.89 32.62 -1.06
CA ASP A 88 -8.12 33.87 -1.25
C ASP A 88 -6.65 33.56 -1.57
N GLY A 89 -6.05 32.62 -0.88
CA GLY A 89 -4.67 32.16 -1.08
C GLY A 89 -4.48 31.22 -2.26
N ARG A 90 -5.56 30.63 -2.78
CA ARG A 90 -5.57 29.65 -3.89
C ARG A 90 -4.67 28.46 -3.64
N TYR A 91 -4.86 27.81 -2.50
CA TYR A 91 -4.18 26.57 -2.11
C TYR A 91 -5.06 25.68 -1.25
N VAL A 92 -4.78 24.40 -1.25
CA VAL A 92 -5.27 23.48 -0.23
C VAL A 92 -4.22 23.36 0.88
N MET A 93 -4.62 23.60 2.12
CA MET A 93 -3.86 23.30 3.33
C MET A 93 -4.08 21.84 3.69
N LEU A 94 -3.02 21.06 3.77
CA LEU A 94 -3.01 19.69 4.26
C LEU A 94 -2.52 19.69 5.71
N ALA A 95 -3.31 19.15 6.60
CA ALA A 95 -2.93 18.94 7.99
C ALA A 95 -2.61 17.45 8.19
N TYR A 96 -1.46 17.17 8.78
CA TYR A 96 -1.02 15.80 9.07
C TYR A 96 -1.25 15.42 10.54
N ASP A 97 -1.35 14.14 10.83
CA ASP A 97 -1.53 13.61 12.19
C ASP A 97 -0.34 13.95 13.13
N THR A 98 0.82 14.24 12.54
CA THR A 98 2.03 14.69 13.24
C THR A 98 1.98 16.15 13.70
N GLY A 99 1.00 16.93 13.21
CA GLY A 99 0.95 18.39 13.36
C GLY A 99 1.74 19.15 12.28
N ASN A 100 2.29 18.46 11.29
CA ASN A 100 2.89 19.09 10.12
C ASN A 100 1.81 19.68 9.22
N ILE A 101 2.17 20.67 8.39
CA ILE A 101 1.25 21.31 7.45
C ILE A 101 1.97 21.51 6.11
N ASP A 102 1.29 21.17 5.01
CA ASP A 102 1.68 21.58 3.66
C ASP A 102 0.61 22.46 3.02
N LEU A 103 1.01 23.52 2.33
CA LEU A 103 0.17 24.33 1.48
C LEU A 103 0.42 23.97 0.03
N VAL A 104 -0.55 23.38 -0.65
CA VAL A 104 -0.47 22.99 -2.06
C VAL A 104 -1.23 24.01 -2.91
N TYR A 105 -0.51 24.83 -3.64
CA TYR A 105 -1.07 25.91 -4.46
C TYR A 105 -1.60 25.42 -5.80
N ASP A 106 -2.56 26.14 -6.37
CA ASP A 106 -3.12 25.86 -7.69
C ASP A 106 -2.06 25.85 -8.82
N ASP A 107 -0.96 26.58 -8.64
CA ASP A 107 0.19 26.57 -9.56
C ASP A 107 1.14 25.38 -9.37
N GLY A 108 0.80 24.46 -8.47
CA GLY A 108 1.56 23.25 -8.17
C GLY A 108 2.76 23.45 -7.24
N ARG A 109 2.99 24.64 -6.72
CA ARG A 109 3.98 24.92 -5.66
C ARG A 109 3.49 24.32 -4.33
N VAL A 110 4.42 23.79 -3.54
CA VAL A 110 4.15 23.32 -2.19
C VAL A 110 5.03 24.06 -1.20
N VAL A 111 4.45 24.49 -0.07
CA VAL A 111 5.15 25.14 1.03
C VAL A 111 4.87 24.38 2.31
N ASN A 112 5.94 23.93 2.98
CA ASN A 112 5.84 23.26 4.27
C ASN A 112 5.88 24.24 5.43
N MET A 113 5.02 24.04 6.43
CA MET A 113 4.98 24.80 7.70
C MET A 113 5.09 23.82 8.87
N PRO A 114 6.31 23.48 9.32
CA PRO A 114 6.55 22.45 10.35
C PRO A 114 6.52 23.00 11.78
N ASP A 115 6.06 24.23 12.02
CA ASP A 115 6.17 24.88 13.31
C ASP A 115 5.49 24.09 14.45
N ILE A 116 4.27 23.56 14.21
CA ILE A 116 3.56 22.76 15.21
C ILE A 116 4.29 21.43 15.40
N LEU A 117 4.73 20.78 14.32
CA LEU A 117 5.51 19.54 14.39
C LEU A 117 6.76 19.74 15.25
N ASN A 118 7.49 20.83 15.07
CA ASN A 118 8.76 21.10 15.74
C ASN A 118 8.60 21.70 17.15
N ALA A 119 7.39 22.12 17.53
CA ALA A 119 7.15 22.71 18.83
C ALA A 119 7.42 21.71 19.97
N GLN A 120 8.11 22.15 21.01
CA GLN A 120 8.37 21.33 22.22
C GLN A 120 7.17 21.41 23.16
N LEU A 121 6.19 20.54 22.93
CA LEU A 121 4.94 20.48 23.69
C LEU A 121 4.79 19.10 24.34
N THR A 122 4.15 19.07 25.49
CA THR A 122 3.77 17.83 26.20
C THR A 122 2.41 17.30 25.75
N TYR A 123 1.72 18.01 24.89
CA TYR A 123 0.41 17.67 24.32
C TYR A 123 0.55 16.97 22.98
N THR A 124 -0.48 16.23 22.57
CA THR A 124 -0.64 15.80 21.19
C THR A 124 -0.75 17.01 20.26
N LYS A 125 -0.30 16.87 19.03
CA LYS A 125 -0.18 17.97 18.07
C LYS A 125 -1.23 17.91 16.95
N GLY A 126 -2.27 17.10 17.12
CA GLY A 126 -3.32 16.94 16.12
C GLY A 126 -3.96 18.26 15.73
N ILE A 127 -4.16 18.44 14.44
CA ILE A 127 -4.89 19.57 13.87
C ILE A 127 -6.32 19.12 13.64
N ARG A 128 -7.30 19.89 14.17
CA ARG A 128 -8.72 19.51 14.15
C ARG A 128 -9.53 20.31 13.14
N ASP A 129 -9.18 21.59 12.95
CA ASP A 129 -9.91 22.48 12.04
C ASP A 129 -9.03 23.67 11.64
N ALA A 130 -9.40 24.35 10.55
CA ALA A 130 -8.73 25.56 10.11
C ALA A 130 -9.70 26.57 9.46
N ALA A 131 -9.45 27.86 9.72
CA ALA A 131 -10.16 28.96 9.07
C ALA A 131 -9.18 29.98 8.50
N PHE A 132 -9.53 30.59 7.38
CA PHE A 132 -8.73 31.58 6.66
C PHE A 132 -9.42 32.94 6.72
N TYR A 133 -8.69 33.97 7.13
CA TYR A 133 -9.27 35.31 7.19
C TYR A 133 -8.20 36.39 7.14
N LYS A 134 -8.34 37.34 6.20
CA LYS A 134 -7.48 38.55 6.08
C LYS A 134 -5.97 38.26 6.18
N GLY A 135 -5.47 37.25 5.42
CA GLY A 135 -4.06 36.87 5.38
C GLY A 135 -3.56 36.18 6.64
N LYS A 136 -4.44 35.56 7.40
CA LYS A 136 -4.13 34.72 8.56
C LYS A 136 -4.77 33.34 8.39
N ILE A 137 -4.07 32.33 8.93
CA ILE A 137 -4.56 30.95 9.04
C ILE A 137 -4.78 30.67 10.53
N TYR A 138 -6.01 30.40 10.91
CA TYR A 138 -6.38 30.05 12.28
C TYR A 138 -6.51 28.54 12.38
N VAL A 139 -5.62 27.88 13.12
CA VAL A 139 -5.52 26.43 13.22
C VAL A 139 -5.96 25.97 14.61
N ALA A 140 -7.06 25.24 14.66
CA ALA A 140 -7.55 24.58 15.86
C ALA A 140 -6.76 23.29 16.11
N THR A 141 -6.27 23.09 17.33
CA THR A 141 -5.37 21.99 17.68
C THR A 141 -5.80 21.27 18.95
N ASP A 142 -5.20 20.12 19.23
CA ASP A 142 -5.38 19.35 20.47
C ASP A 142 -5.01 20.14 21.75
N PHE A 143 -4.27 21.22 21.61
CA PHE A 143 -3.74 21.99 22.75
C PHE A 143 -4.22 23.45 22.79
N GLY A 144 -4.90 23.93 21.75
CA GLY A 144 -5.37 25.31 21.68
C GLY A 144 -5.52 25.85 20.27
N LEU A 145 -5.19 27.12 20.07
CA LEU A 145 -5.32 27.84 18.78
C LEU A 145 -3.96 28.37 18.32
N VAL A 146 -3.54 28.03 17.12
CA VAL A 146 -2.32 28.57 16.50
C VAL A 146 -2.71 29.45 15.32
N ILE A 147 -2.15 30.65 15.24
CA ILE A 147 -2.43 31.63 14.17
C ILE A 147 -1.15 31.83 13.37
N PHE A 148 -1.19 31.53 12.08
CA PHE A 148 -0.10 31.76 11.15
C PHE A 148 -0.30 33.06 10.36
N ASP A 149 0.78 33.66 9.94
CA ASP A 149 0.80 34.66 8.88
C ASP A 149 0.88 33.97 7.53
N ASP A 150 -0.17 34.09 6.73
CA ASP A 150 -0.29 33.39 5.46
C ASP A 150 0.78 33.81 4.43
N SER A 151 1.22 35.06 4.47
CA SER A 151 2.23 35.56 3.54
C SER A 151 3.66 35.17 3.89
N ARG A 152 3.95 34.99 5.19
CA ARG A 152 5.27 34.61 5.70
C ARG A 152 5.41 33.13 6.02
N HIS A 153 4.29 32.41 6.07
CA HIS A 153 4.21 30.99 6.39
C HIS A 153 4.84 30.63 7.75
N GLU A 154 4.66 31.49 8.73
CA GLU A 154 5.21 31.34 10.08
C GLU A 154 4.16 31.63 11.15
N VAL A 155 4.33 31.06 12.34
CA VAL A 155 3.46 31.32 13.47
C VAL A 155 3.53 32.80 13.85
N SER A 156 2.41 33.49 13.80
CA SER A 156 2.27 34.86 14.27
C SER A 156 1.84 34.91 15.73
N GLU A 157 1.05 33.95 16.21
CA GLU A 157 0.60 33.82 17.58
C GLU A 157 0.20 32.39 17.94
N SER A 158 0.45 31.97 19.17
CA SER A 158 -0.01 30.66 19.68
C SER A 158 -0.69 30.81 21.04
N GLY A 159 -1.90 30.29 21.16
CA GLY A 159 -2.66 30.15 22.37
C GLY A 159 -2.65 28.71 22.87
N ILE A 160 -1.81 28.39 23.85
CA ILE A 160 -1.75 27.05 24.46
C ILE A 160 -2.74 27.05 25.63
N PHE A 161 -3.91 26.45 25.42
CA PHE A 161 -4.98 26.43 26.41
C PHE A 161 -4.95 25.19 27.29
N GLY A 162 -4.15 24.18 26.93
CA GLY A 162 -4.14 22.86 27.58
C GLY A 162 -5.41 22.07 27.35
N LYS A 163 -6.18 22.44 26.33
CA LYS A 163 -7.44 21.82 25.91
C LYS A 163 -7.54 21.92 24.41
N ALA A 164 -8.19 20.94 23.80
CA ALA A 164 -8.45 20.92 22.36
C ALA A 164 -9.46 22.00 21.97
N VAL A 165 -9.23 22.61 20.80
CA VAL A 165 -10.20 23.40 20.07
C VAL A 165 -10.70 22.53 18.92
N ASP A 166 -11.99 22.19 18.93
CA ASP A 166 -12.56 21.25 17.95
C ASP A 166 -12.87 21.91 16.62
N CYS A 167 -13.38 23.16 16.67
CA CYS A 167 -13.74 23.92 15.48
C CYS A 167 -13.36 25.40 15.64
N VAL A 168 -13.05 26.06 14.53
CA VAL A 168 -12.77 27.49 14.48
C VAL A 168 -13.36 28.13 13.22
N THR A 169 -13.99 29.29 13.36
CA THR A 169 -14.44 30.14 12.25
C THR A 169 -14.32 31.60 12.60
N ILE A 170 -14.46 32.48 11.61
CA ILE A 170 -14.40 33.93 11.80
C ILE A 170 -15.73 34.56 11.37
N VAL A 171 -16.39 35.25 12.27
CA VAL A 171 -17.68 35.91 12.03
C VAL A 171 -17.58 37.39 12.46
N ASP A 172 -17.87 38.32 11.58
CA ASP A 172 -17.87 39.77 11.84
C ASP A 172 -16.61 40.26 12.60
N ASP A 173 -15.42 39.93 12.06
CA ASP A 173 -14.13 40.26 12.70
C ASP A 173 -13.93 39.64 14.11
N HIS A 174 -14.63 38.54 14.41
CA HIS A 174 -14.43 37.80 15.66
C HIS A 174 -14.06 36.34 15.39
N ILE A 175 -13.06 35.85 16.09
CA ILE A 175 -12.76 34.42 16.18
C ILE A 175 -13.88 33.78 16.99
N VAL A 176 -14.52 32.76 16.44
CA VAL A 176 -15.49 31.91 17.13
C VAL A 176 -14.95 30.50 17.12
N MET A 177 -14.72 29.93 18.31
CA MET A 177 -14.18 28.60 18.41
C MET A 177 -15.02 27.76 19.39
N PHE A 178 -15.05 26.46 19.11
CA PHE A 178 -15.67 25.49 20.01
C PHE A 178 -14.58 24.69 20.70
N MET A 179 -14.64 24.61 22.01
CA MET A 179 -13.65 23.86 22.78
C MET A 179 -14.23 22.58 23.33
N GLU A 180 -13.37 21.57 23.40
CA GLU A 180 -13.65 20.23 23.87
C GLU A 180 -14.39 20.19 25.18
N LYS A 181 -15.22 19.18 25.32
CA LYS A 181 -15.96 18.80 26.51
C LYS A 181 -15.06 18.72 27.75
N GLY A 182 -15.22 19.63 28.66
CA GLY A 182 -14.61 19.52 29.98
C GLY A 182 -15.28 18.41 30.81
N VAL A 183 -14.66 18.05 31.95
CA VAL A 183 -15.26 17.14 32.90
C VAL A 183 -16.63 17.71 33.30
N GLY A 184 -17.74 17.04 32.96
CA GLY A 184 -19.10 17.47 33.32
C GLY A 184 -20.02 17.93 32.20
N ASN A 185 -19.76 17.62 30.91
CA ASN A 185 -20.59 18.00 29.74
C ASN A 185 -20.62 19.51 29.43
N ASP A 186 -19.59 20.25 29.78
CA ASP A 186 -19.55 21.70 29.60
C ASP A 186 -19.03 22.07 28.20
N TYR A 187 -19.92 22.00 27.21
CA TYR A 187 -19.65 22.42 25.86
C TYR A 187 -19.75 23.93 25.74
N SER A 188 -18.79 24.59 25.08
CA SER A 188 -18.82 26.04 25.01
C SER A 188 -18.24 26.57 23.70
N LEU A 189 -18.96 27.54 23.13
CA LEU A 189 -18.42 28.49 22.20
C LEU A 189 -17.66 29.58 22.94
N TRP A 190 -16.53 29.98 22.38
CA TRP A 190 -15.70 31.07 22.86
C TRP A 190 -15.43 32.02 21.73
N SER A 191 -15.32 33.34 22.02
CA SER A 191 -15.03 34.35 21.01
C SER A 191 -14.05 35.40 21.49
N ALA A 192 -13.31 35.95 20.52
CA ALA A 192 -12.48 37.15 20.71
C ALA A 192 -12.43 37.95 19.42
N PRO A 193 -12.31 39.30 19.46
CA PRO A 193 -12.03 40.08 18.25
C PRO A 193 -10.75 39.58 17.57
N VAL A 194 -10.70 39.57 16.25
CA VAL A 194 -9.48 39.20 15.49
C VAL A 194 -8.30 40.14 15.73
N THR A 195 -8.61 41.36 16.24
CA THR A 195 -7.61 42.35 16.68
C THR A 195 -7.30 42.12 18.15
N GLY A 196 -6.05 41.89 18.50
CA GLY A 196 -5.64 41.69 19.88
C GLY A 196 -4.67 40.56 20.05
N ARG A 197 -4.53 40.07 21.26
CA ARG A 197 -3.71 38.89 21.60
C ARG A 197 -4.60 37.72 21.97
N HIS A 198 -4.26 36.53 21.47
CA HIS A 198 -5.03 35.31 21.62
C HIS A 198 -4.23 34.20 22.36
N ASN A 199 -3.13 34.58 23.01
CA ASN A 199 -2.17 33.64 23.62
C ASN A 199 -2.66 32.97 24.92
N ALA A 200 -3.84 33.29 25.39
CA ALA A 200 -4.43 32.70 26.58
C ALA A 200 -5.97 32.66 26.49
N ILE A 201 -6.60 31.63 27.04
CA ILE A 201 -8.06 31.48 27.03
C ILE A 201 -8.77 32.64 27.72
N SER A 202 -8.13 33.32 28.69
CA SER A 202 -8.67 34.50 29.34
C SER A 202 -8.88 35.71 28.44
N LYS A 203 -8.37 35.66 27.21
CA LYS A 203 -8.58 36.68 26.16
C LYS A 203 -9.87 36.46 25.38
N PHE A 204 -10.48 35.31 25.56
CA PHE A 204 -11.74 34.94 24.92
C PHE A 204 -12.89 35.06 25.90
N VAL A 205 -14.04 35.48 25.40
CA VAL A 205 -15.31 35.49 26.15
C VAL A 205 -16.02 34.16 25.89
N ARG A 206 -16.44 33.51 26.95
CA ARG A 206 -17.24 32.31 26.90
C ARG A 206 -18.69 32.68 26.55
N LEU A 207 -19.18 32.21 25.44
CA LEU A 207 -20.54 32.44 24.96
C LEU A 207 -21.51 31.37 25.51
N GLY A 208 -21.08 30.14 25.68
CA GLY A 208 -21.91 28.97 25.97
C GLY A 208 -22.27 28.22 24.66
N GLY A 209 -23.29 27.38 24.69
CA GLY A 209 -23.78 26.70 23.47
C GLY A 209 -23.98 25.20 23.65
N THR A 210 -24.38 24.54 22.58
CA THR A 210 -24.49 23.06 22.45
C THR A 210 -23.31 22.50 21.72
N TYR A 211 -23.06 21.19 21.85
CA TYR A 211 -21.97 20.51 21.13
C TYR A 211 -22.15 20.63 19.63
N VAL A 212 -21.12 21.13 18.96
CA VAL A 212 -21.03 21.15 17.48
C VAL A 212 -19.83 20.35 17.01
N LYS A 213 -20.01 19.57 15.98
CA LYS A 213 -18.93 18.78 15.34
C LYS A 213 -18.23 19.52 14.18
N SER A 214 -18.88 20.57 13.67
CA SER A 214 -18.32 21.48 12.66
C SER A 214 -18.92 22.86 12.81
N LEU A 215 -18.18 23.89 12.43
CA LEU A 215 -18.57 25.29 12.57
C LEU A 215 -18.01 26.11 11.40
N VAL A 216 -18.86 26.81 10.68
CA VAL A 216 -18.49 27.64 9.54
C VAL A 216 -19.18 28.99 9.60
N THR A 217 -18.72 29.94 8.79
CA THR A 217 -19.36 31.23 8.62
C THR A 217 -20.20 31.27 7.34
N VAL A 218 -21.48 31.60 7.47
CA VAL A 218 -22.39 31.86 6.36
C VAL A 218 -22.90 33.29 6.49
N GLY A 219 -22.50 34.17 5.59
CA GLY A 219 -22.79 35.61 5.69
C GLY A 219 -22.26 36.22 6.99
N THR A 220 -23.15 36.67 7.87
CA THR A 220 -22.81 37.20 9.21
C THR A 220 -23.14 36.24 10.35
N LYS A 221 -23.41 34.96 10.05
CA LYS A 221 -23.81 33.96 11.03
C LYS A 221 -22.74 32.90 11.22
N ALA A 222 -22.62 32.42 12.44
CA ALA A 222 -21.94 31.15 12.69
C ALA A 222 -22.98 30.03 12.52
N VAL A 223 -22.67 29.09 11.64
CA VAL A 223 -23.52 27.92 11.38
C VAL A 223 -22.76 26.66 11.75
N GLY A 224 -23.36 25.87 12.60
CA GLY A 224 -22.75 24.64 13.07
C GLY A 224 -23.62 23.42 12.80
N VAL A 225 -23.02 22.23 12.91
CA VAL A 225 -23.74 20.96 12.92
C VAL A 225 -23.68 20.40 14.33
N ASN A 226 -24.87 20.20 14.93
CA ASN A 226 -25.00 19.62 16.27
C ASN A 226 -24.41 18.21 16.31
N GLY A 227 -23.50 17.97 17.22
CA GLY A 227 -22.81 16.69 17.34
C GLY A 227 -23.66 15.55 17.92
N ASN A 228 -24.86 15.83 18.47
CA ASN A 228 -25.73 14.81 19.05
C ASN A 228 -26.71 14.20 18.01
N ASP A 229 -27.29 15.04 17.15
CA ASP A 229 -28.36 14.65 16.22
C ASP A 229 -28.00 14.96 14.74
N ASN A 230 -26.83 15.55 14.50
CA ASN A 230 -26.36 15.97 13.19
C ASN A 230 -27.27 16.99 12.48
N LYS A 231 -28.03 17.79 13.25
CA LYS A 231 -28.88 18.84 12.68
C LYS A 231 -28.15 20.19 12.67
N PRO A 232 -28.43 21.07 11.70
CA PRO A 232 -27.81 22.38 11.62
C PRO A 232 -28.32 23.32 12.71
N ILE A 233 -27.42 24.14 13.20
CA ILE A 233 -27.66 25.18 14.23
C ILE A 233 -27.11 26.50 13.69
N ILE A 234 -27.90 27.56 13.78
CA ILE A 234 -27.52 28.91 13.41
C ILE A 234 -27.36 29.73 14.72
N TYR A 235 -26.17 30.32 14.87
CA TYR A 235 -25.86 31.21 15.99
C TYR A 235 -25.93 32.67 15.54
N ASN A 236 -26.92 33.39 16.06
CA ASN A 236 -27.02 34.84 15.93
C ASN A 236 -26.31 35.48 17.13
N ILE A 237 -25.12 36.05 16.94
CA ILE A 237 -24.29 36.57 18.02
C ILE A 237 -24.44 38.11 18.06
N ASP A 238 -24.78 38.63 19.22
CA ASP A 238 -24.75 40.07 19.50
C ASP A 238 -23.40 40.42 20.16
N TRP A 239 -22.50 40.96 19.38
CA TRP A 239 -21.13 41.31 19.78
C TRP A 239 -21.06 42.40 20.85
N ASN A 240 -22.10 43.24 21.00
CA ASN A 240 -22.15 44.30 22.06
C ASN A 240 -22.42 43.70 23.45
N THR A 241 -23.20 42.66 23.52
CA THR A 241 -23.57 42.01 24.77
C THR A 241 -22.89 40.68 25.01
N ASN A 242 -22.17 40.15 24.01
CA ASN A 242 -21.59 38.81 24.00
C ASN A 242 -22.63 37.71 24.31
N LYS A 243 -23.83 37.89 23.78
CA LYS A 243 -24.94 36.94 23.90
C LYS A 243 -25.26 36.38 22.52
N PHE A 244 -25.75 35.18 22.48
CA PHE A 244 -26.24 34.59 21.23
C PHE A 244 -27.67 34.06 21.40
N LYS A 245 -28.36 34.02 20.30
CA LYS A 245 -29.64 33.33 20.12
C LYS A 245 -29.42 32.17 19.19
N VAL A 246 -29.84 30.98 19.58
CA VAL A 246 -29.81 29.79 18.72
C VAL A 246 -31.10 29.79 17.91
N GLU A 247 -30.94 29.60 16.60
CA GLU A 247 -32.03 29.25 15.73
C GLU A 247 -31.76 27.85 15.18
N ASN A 248 -32.78 26.99 15.25
CA ASN A 248 -32.68 25.71 14.62
C ASN A 248 -32.63 25.93 13.09
N GLY A 249 -31.68 25.32 12.46
CA GLY A 249 -31.63 25.24 10.99
C GLY A 249 -32.76 24.35 10.47
N VAL A 250 -32.60 23.93 9.24
CA VAL A 250 -33.55 23.02 8.60
C VAL A 250 -33.56 21.69 9.33
N ASP A 251 -34.72 21.04 9.41
CA ASP A 251 -34.85 19.71 10.01
C ASP A 251 -34.37 18.62 9.06
N VAL A 252 -33.03 18.58 8.84
CA VAL A 252 -32.32 17.59 8.01
C VAL A 252 -31.11 17.06 8.77
N VAL A 253 -30.76 15.82 8.51
CA VAL A 253 -29.51 15.23 8.99
C VAL A 253 -28.38 15.60 8.03
N VAL A 254 -27.43 16.41 8.51
CA VAL A 254 -26.32 16.92 7.71
C VAL A 254 -25.13 15.99 7.82
N GLY A 255 -24.62 15.56 6.69
CA GLY A 255 -23.33 14.83 6.60
C GLY A 255 -22.16 15.80 6.68
N ASP A 256 -22.21 16.88 5.89
CA ASP A 256 -21.18 17.88 5.79
C ASP A 256 -21.76 19.28 5.53
N ILE A 257 -20.99 20.32 5.85
CA ILE A 257 -21.30 21.72 5.55
C ILE A 257 -20.14 22.33 4.79
N VAL A 258 -20.41 22.91 3.64
CA VAL A 258 -19.41 23.48 2.76
C VAL A 258 -19.73 24.95 2.51
N VAL A 259 -18.71 25.79 2.59
CA VAL A 259 -18.79 27.22 2.29
C VAL A 259 -17.73 27.58 1.28
N THR A 260 -18.15 28.25 0.22
CA THR A 260 -17.29 28.82 -0.82
C THR A 260 -17.55 30.33 -0.91
N PRO A 261 -16.74 31.10 -1.63
CA PRO A 261 -17.00 32.54 -1.82
C PRO A 261 -18.35 32.87 -2.46
N GLN A 262 -18.96 31.91 -3.14
CA GLN A 262 -20.19 32.14 -3.91
C GLN A 262 -21.40 31.38 -3.39
N SER A 263 -21.21 30.34 -2.56
CA SER A 263 -22.30 29.53 -2.05
C SER A 263 -21.98 28.88 -0.71
N ALA A 264 -23.06 28.59 0.05
CA ALA A 264 -22.99 27.74 1.22
C ALA A 264 -24.06 26.67 1.09
N TYR A 265 -23.77 25.43 1.50
CA TYR A 265 -24.72 24.34 1.40
C TYR A 265 -24.47 23.22 2.41
N TYR A 266 -25.53 22.51 2.74
CA TYR A 266 -25.45 21.25 3.47
C TYR A 266 -25.44 20.09 2.49
N LEU A 267 -24.61 19.10 2.77
CA LEU A 267 -24.68 17.79 2.16
C LEU A 267 -25.42 16.84 3.09
N THR A 268 -26.49 16.22 2.58
CA THR A 268 -27.22 15.15 3.25
C THR A 268 -27.00 13.84 2.50
N SER A 269 -27.53 12.74 3.00
CA SER A 269 -27.46 11.45 2.30
C SER A 269 -28.23 11.40 0.97
N GLY A 270 -29.01 12.43 0.64
CA GLY A 270 -29.87 12.43 -0.53
C GLY A 270 -30.07 13.78 -1.22
N GLU A 271 -29.57 14.87 -0.64
CA GLU A 271 -29.80 16.22 -1.18
C GLU A 271 -28.61 17.14 -0.93
N ILE A 272 -28.39 18.08 -1.87
CA ILE A 272 -27.64 19.32 -1.65
C ILE A 272 -28.67 20.39 -1.24
N VAL A 273 -28.50 20.98 -0.09
CA VAL A 273 -29.39 22.02 0.44
C VAL A 273 -28.64 23.35 0.42
N ILE A 274 -28.97 24.19 -0.54
CA ILE A 274 -28.32 25.52 -0.73
C ILE A 274 -28.84 26.49 0.35
N LEU A 275 -27.91 27.30 0.89
CA LEU A 275 -28.20 28.29 1.92
C LEU A 275 -28.13 29.70 1.36
N ASP A 276 -28.97 30.60 1.91
CA ASP A 276 -28.85 32.04 1.73
C ASP A 276 -27.81 32.64 2.70
N GLY A 277 -27.56 33.95 2.61
CA GLY A 277 -26.62 34.66 3.50
C GLY A 277 -27.02 34.71 4.98
N GLU A 278 -28.22 34.29 5.33
CA GLU A 278 -28.73 34.17 6.70
C GLU A 278 -28.68 32.71 7.22
N GLY A 279 -28.14 31.78 6.40
CA GLY A 279 -28.06 30.34 6.74
C GLY A 279 -29.39 29.60 6.58
N LYS A 280 -30.36 30.19 5.91
CA LYS A 280 -31.67 29.56 5.62
C LYS A 280 -31.65 28.89 4.25
N VAL A 281 -32.56 27.94 4.05
CA VAL A 281 -32.65 27.22 2.77
C VAL A 281 -33.10 28.15 1.66
N ALA A 282 -32.28 28.24 0.61
CA ALA A 282 -32.59 28.93 -0.63
C ALA A 282 -33.08 27.97 -1.70
N ASP A 283 -32.49 26.78 -1.82
CA ASP A 283 -32.83 25.77 -2.84
C ASP A 283 -32.47 24.37 -2.40
N ARG A 284 -32.92 23.33 -3.14
CA ARG A 284 -32.65 21.90 -2.88
C ARG A 284 -32.49 21.13 -4.19
N HIS A 285 -31.50 20.26 -4.25
CA HIS A 285 -31.24 19.41 -5.40
C HIS A 285 -31.01 17.97 -4.93
N ALA A 286 -31.74 17.03 -5.51
CA ALA A 286 -31.60 15.61 -5.17
C ALA A 286 -30.28 15.04 -5.68
N ILE A 287 -29.63 14.24 -4.85
CA ILE A 287 -28.41 13.50 -5.18
C ILE A 287 -28.84 12.10 -5.68
N PRO A 288 -28.47 11.70 -6.90
CA PRO A 288 -28.71 10.36 -7.41
C PRO A 288 -28.10 9.26 -6.52
N ASP A 289 -28.67 8.06 -6.55
CA ASP A 289 -28.25 6.96 -5.70
C ASP A 289 -26.78 6.57 -5.88
N GLU A 290 -26.25 6.70 -7.09
CA GLU A 290 -24.85 6.45 -7.42
C GLU A 290 -23.86 7.43 -6.78
N LEU A 291 -24.32 8.59 -6.31
CA LEU A 291 -23.48 9.62 -5.67
C LEU A 291 -23.67 9.71 -4.15
N LYS A 292 -24.49 8.89 -3.55
CA LYS A 292 -24.81 8.99 -2.11
C LYS A 292 -23.60 8.82 -1.20
N ASN A 293 -22.55 8.14 -1.68
CA ASN A 293 -21.30 7.92 -0.95
C ASN A 293 -20.17 8.87 -1.40
N ASP A 294 -20.46 9.77 -2.31
CA ASP A 294 -19.47 10.70 -2.83
C ASP A 294 -19.41 11.97 -1.97
N LYS A 295 -18.21 12.55 -1.89
CA LYS A 295 -18.04 13.94 -1.44
C LYS A 295 -18.30 14.87 -2.62
N ILE A 296 -18.98 15.96 -2.36
CA ILE A 296 -19.43 16.89 -3.41
C ILE A 296 -18.90 18.28 -3.11
N ALA A 297 -18.39 18.98 -4.12
CA ALA A 297 -17.97 20.36 -4.06
C ALA A 297 -18.47 21.17 -5.26
N THR A 298 -18.71 22.46 -5.03
CA THR A 298 -18.92 23.44 -6.09
C THR A 298 -18.29 24.76 -5.71
N TYR A 299 -17.57 25.37 -6.65
CA TYR A 299 -17.05 26.72 -6.52
C TYR A 299 -17.98 27.74 -7.19
N SER A 300 -18.44 27.43 -8.39
CA SER A 300 -19.18 28.35 -9.25
C SER A 300 -20.66 28.52 -8.84
N GLY A 301 -21.01 27.85 -7.75
CA GLY A 301 -22.24 28.14 -7.02
C GLY A 301 -23.52 27.81 -7.70
N LEU A 302 -23.58 27.03 -8.80
CA LEU A 302 -24.91 26.61 -9.26
C LEU A 302 -24.98 26.18 -10.75
N ASN A 303 -23.85 26.15 -11.49
CA ASN A 303 -23.89 25.64 -12.85
C ASN A 303 -23.41 24.19 -12.92
N SER A 304 -22.48 23.81 -12.02
CA SER A 304 -22.02 22.41 -11.93
C SER A 304 -21.45 22.10 -10.55
N VAL A 305 -21.47 20.82 -10.21
CA VAL A 305 -20.80 20.28 -9.00
C VAL A 305 -19.83 19.19 -9.40
N TRP A 306 -18.79 19.05 -8.63
CA TRP A 306 -17.87 17.93 -8.72
C TRP A 306 -18.13 16.95 -7.60
N ALA A 307 -18.19 15.67 -7.96
CA ALA A 307 -18.36 14.58 -7.00
C ALA A 307 -17.16 13.63 -7.08
N ALA A 308 -16.60 13.25 -5.94
CA ALA A 308 -15.52 12.30 -5.85
C ALA A 308 -15.88 11.16 -4.90
N GLY A 309 -15.71 9.93 -5.37
CA GLY A 309 -16.04 8.72 -4.65
C GLY A 309 -15.43 7.48 -5.26
N PRO A 310 -15.91 6.28 -4.89
CA PRO A 310 -15.36 4.99 -5.35
C PRO A 310 -15.27 4.87 -6.88
N GLU A 311 -16.22 5.45 -7.60
CA GLU A 311 -16.28 5.42 -9.06
C GLU A 311 -15.42 6.49 -9.73
N GLY A 312 -14.69 7.29 -8.94
CA GLY A 312 -13.81 8.34 -9.42
C GLY A 312 -14.39 9.75 -9.29
N LEU A 313 -13.82 10.68 -10.07
CA LEU A 313 -14.19 12.08 -10.08
C LEU A 313 -15.17 12.36 -11.24
N GLY A 314 -16.31 12.92 -10.95
CA GLY A 314 -17.34 13.28 -11.95
C GLY A 314 -17.75 14.74 -11.87
N ASN A 315 -18.24 15.30 -12.99
CA ASN A 315 -18.82 16.63 -13.06
C ASN A 315 -20.31 16.52 -13.44
N TYR A 316 -21.17 17.24 -12.73
CA TYR A 316 -22.61 17.12 -12.81
C TYR A 316 -23.28 18.48 -12.91
N ASP A 317 -24.32 18.59 -13.76
CA ASP A 317 -25.19 19.76 -13.83
C ASP A 317 -26.13 19.79 -12.61
N ILE A 318 -26.25 20.94 -11.96
CA ILE A 318 -27.12 21.19 -10.81
C ILE A 318 -28.31 22.13 -11.18
N SER A 319 -28.49 22.51 -12.43
CA SER A 319 -29.57 23.40 -12.86
C SER A 319 -30.98 22.80 -12.72
N GLY A 320 -31.07 21.47 -12.63
CA GLY A 320 -32.33 20.75 -12.43
C GLY A 320 -32.57 20.38 -10.94
N ALA A 321 -33.73 19.83 -10.66
CA ALA A 321 -34.06 19.33 -9.32
C ALA A 321 -33.22 18.12 -8.88
N THR A 322 -32.57 17.44 -9.84
CA THR A 322 -31.68 16.29 -9.62
C THR A 322 -30.41 16.50 -10.42
N LEU A 323 -29.27 16.13 -9.86
CA LEU A 323 -27.98 16.18 -10.55
C LEU A 323 -27.99 15.29 -11.79
N THR A 324 -27.46 15.79 -12.90
CA THR A 324 -27.30 15.04 -14.15
C THR A 324 -25.84 15.04 -14.59
N VAL A 325 -25.38 13.93 -15.19
CA VAL A 325 -24.00 13.78 -15.64
C VAL A 325 -23.68 14.75 -16.79
N LEU A 326 -22.64 15.57 -16.64
CA LEU A 326 -22.12 16.43 -17.70
C LEU A 326 -21.08 15.73 -18.58
N ALA A 327 -20.29 14.84 -17.99
CA ALA A 327 -19.29 14.05 -18.68
C ALA A 327 -19.08 12.72 -17.95
N ASP A 328 -18.58 11.72 -18.67
CA ASP A 328 -18.20 10.45 -18.06
C ASP A 328 -17.25 10.67 -16.89
N ARG A 329 -17.42 9.90 -15.82
CA ARG A 329 -16.57 9.99 -14.65
C ARG A 329 -15.11 9.68 -15.02
N ILE A 330 -14.22 10.52 -14.53
CA ILE A 330 -12.78 10.28 -14.60
C ILE A 330 -12.47 9.16 -13.60
N LYS A 331 -12.38 7.93 -14.10
CA LYS A 331 -12.14 6.77 -13.27
C LYS A 331 -10.88 6.93 -12.45
N PRO A 332 -10.83 6.36 -11.23
CA PRO A 332 -9.60 6.33 -10.44
C PRO A 332 -8.47 5.70 -11.26
N VAL A 333 -7.25 6.18 -11.08
CA VAL A 333 -6.08 5.61 -11.76
C VAL A 333 -5.77 4.20 -11.24
N ALA A 334 -6.31 3.86 -10.07
CA ALA A 334 -6.21 2.52 -9.49
C ALA A 334 -7.30 2.33 -8.45
N THR A 335 -7.71 1.09 -8.33
CA THR A 335 -8.75 0.64 -7.45
C THR A 335 -8.23 0.35 -6.04
N THR A 336 -9.17 0.25 -5.15
CA THR A 336 -9.11 -0.04 -3.72
C THR A 336 -8.02 -1.02 -3.31
N CYS A 337 -6.86 -0.54 -2.87
CA CYS A 337 -5.86 -1.40 -2.28
C CYS A 337 -5.08 -0.74 -1.15
N ASP A 338 -5.74 -0.52 -0.02
CA ASP A 338 -5.05 -0.32 1.24
C ASP A 338 -4.59 -1.67 1.78
N ASN A 339 -3.51 -1.69 2.56
CA ASN A 339 -3.03 -2.91 3.20
C ASN A 339 -2.70 -4.04 2.21
N VAL A 340 -1.78 -3.83 1.29
CA VAL A 340 -1.32 -4.87 0.36
C VAL A 340 -0.62 -5.99 1.12
N ALA A 341 -1.32 -7.08 1.34
CA ALA A 341 -0.85 -8.21 2.13
C ALA A 341 -0.06 -9.23 1.31
N PHE A 342 -0.45 -9.41 0.06
CA PHE A 342 0.16 -10.41 -0.82
C PHE A 342 0.39 -9.82 -2.20
N ILE A 343 1.55 -10.13 -2.75
CA ILE A 343 1.92 -9.81 -4.13
C ILE A 343 2.32 -11.12 -4.80
N ARG A 344 1.77 -11.39 -5.97
CA ARG A 344 2.13 -12.55 -6.80
C ARG A 344 2.25 -12.12 -8.26
N THR A 345 2.86 -12.96 -9.06
CA THR A 345 2.98 -12.74 -10.50
C THR A 345 2.59 -14.00 -11.25
N ASN A 346 2.17 -13.85 -12.51
CA ASN A 346 2.04 -14.96 -13.43
C ASN A 346 3.43 -15.46 -13.89
N SER A 347 3.46 -16.59 -14.58
CA SER A 347 4.71 -17.18 -15.08
C SER A 347 5.45 -16.28 -16.07
N ALA A 348 4.71 -15.54 -16.90
CA ALA A 348 5.26 -14.57 -17.84
C ALA A 348 5.77 -13.27 -17.20
N GLY A 349 5.46 -13.01 -15.89
CA GLY A 349 5.89 -11.82 -15.17
C GLY A 349 5.26 -10.50 -15.61
N ASN A 350 4.29 -10.54 -16.53
CA ASN A 350 3.66 -9.35 -17.09
C ASN A 350 2.38 -8.92 -16.34
N LYS A 351 1.92 -9.72 -15.38
CA LYS A 351 0.78 -9.42 -14.51
C LYS A 351 1.21 -9.52 -13.05
N ILE A 352 0.96 -8.49 -12.28
CA ILE A 352 1.20 -8.45 -10.84
C ILE A 352 -0.15 -8.45 -10.14
N TYR A 353 -0.41 -9.50 -9.38
CA TYR A 353 -1.60 -9.67 -8.58
C TYR A 353 -1.33 -9.17 -7.17
N ILE A 354 -2.17 -8.28 -6.68
CA ILE A 354 -2.10 -7.76 -5.32
C ILE A 354 -3.39 -8.02 -4.59
N SER A 355 -3.28 -8.34 -3.33
CA SER A 355 -4.41 -8.62 -2.45
C SER A 355 -4.31 -7.76 -1.22
N ASN A 356 -5.39 -7.07 -0.86
CA ASN A 356 -5.42 -6.23 0.33
C ASN A 356 -5.96 -6.98 1.56
N LEU A 357 -5.46 -6.58 2.73
CA LEU A 357 -6.09 -6.93 4.00
C LEU A 357 -7.35 -6.07 4.18
N GLY A 358 -8.51 -6.68 4.21
CA GLY A 358 -9.72 -5.97 4.66
C GLY A 358 -9.59 -5.60 6.14
N VAL A 359 -9.55 -4.28 6.40
CA VAL A 359 -9.68 -3.59 7.69
C VAL A 359 -8.86 -4.08 8.90
N THR A 360 -7.91 -3.31 9.20
CA THR A 360 -7.33 -2.83 10.47
C THR A 360 -8.05 -3.24 11.76
N ASN A 361 -7.73 -4.37 12.35
CA ASN A 361 -7.47 -4.48 13.79
C ASN A 361 -6.94 -5.86 14.17
N TYR A 362 -5.64 -6.04 14.06
CA TYR A 362 -4.94 -7.19 14.65
C TYR A 362 -5.08 -7.28 16.18
N LYS A 363 -5.73 -6.32 16.83
CA LYS A 363 -5.89 -6.27 18.30
C LYS A 363 -7.18 -6.86 18.83
N SER A 364 -8.16 -7.14 18.02
CA SER A 364 -9.35 -7.88 18.44
C SER A 364 -9.30 -9.32 17.95
N ILE A 365 -8.34 -10.08 18.45
CA ILE A 365 -8.40 -11.53 18.42
C ILE A 365 -9.54 -11.91 19.35
N ILE A 366 -10.70 -12.17 18.80
CA ILE A 366 -11.77 -12.80 19.54
C ILE A 366 -11.34 -14.26 19.68
N THR A 367 -11.04 -14.65 20.88
CA THR A 367 -10.57 -15.98 21.31
C THR A 367 -11.62 -17.09 21.15
N ILE A 368 -12.54 -16.97 20.23
CA ILE A 368 -13.49 -18.05 19.92
C ILE A 368 -13.25 -18.42 18.45
N GLY A 369 -12.30 -19.34 18.23
CA GLY A 369 -12.05 -19.92 16.91
C GLY A 369 -11.55 -18.90 15.90
N ASP A 370 -10.33 -18.45 16.06
CA ASP A 370 -9.40 -17.89 15.07
C ASP A 370 -10.02 -17.44 13.72
N ILE A 371 -10.85 -16.42 13.76
CA ILE A 371 -11.38 -15.82 12.54
C ILE A 371 -10.49 -14.61 12.20
N TRP A 372 -9.71 -14.78 11.16
CA TRP A 372 -8.82 -13.74 10.63
C TRP A 372 -9.54 -12.87 9.62
N TRP A 373 -9.26 -11.58 9.68
CA TRP A 373 -9.63 -10.65 8.62
C TRP A 373 -8.80 -10.90 7.38
N ILE A 374 -9.45 -11.00 6.25
CA ILE A 374 -8.82 -11.47 5.05
C ILE A 374 -9.19 -10.54 3.90
N PRO A 375 -8.27 -10.33 2.96
CA PRO A 375 -8.47 -9.42 1.83
C PRO A 375 -9.76 -9.73 1.08
N GLN A 376 -10.51 -8.68 0.75
CA GLN A 376 -11.76 -8.80 -0.01
C GLN A 376 -11.58 -8.53 -1.51
N HIS A 377 -10.44 -7.95 -1.90
CA HIS A 377 -10.18 -7.55 -3.27
C HIS A 377 -8.82 -8.02 -3.75
N THR A 378 -8.74 -8.42 -5.00
CA THR A 378 -7.49 -8.71 -5.69
C THR A 378 -7.37 -7.77 -6.87
N ASN A 379 -6.22 -7.13 -7.04
CA ASN A 379 -5.94 -6.23 -8.14
C ASN A 379 -4.82 -6.80 -9.01
N VAL A 380 -4.83 -6.47 -10.28
CA VAL A 380 -3.79 -6.86 -11.24
C VAL A 380 -3.13 -5.61 -11.79
N ILE A 381 -1.82 -5.65 -11.87
CA ILE A 381 -1.05 -4.66 -12.61
C ILE A 381 -0.61 -5.31 -13.92
N GLU A 382 -1.13 -4.80 -15.03
CA GLU A 382 -0.81 -5.26 -16.37
C GLU A 382 -0.28 -4.09 -17.18
N GLY A 383 0.91 -4.24 -17.78
CA GLY A 383 1.55 -3.16 -18.52
C GLY A 383 1.82 -1.90 -17.68
N GLY A 384 2.06 -2.05 -16.39
CA GLY A 384 2.30 -0.94 -15.45
C GLY A 384 1.02 -0.18 -15.02
N VAL A 385 -0.16 -0.61 -15.46
CA VAL A 385 -1.44 0.00 -15.08
C VAL A 385 -2.20 -0.91 -14.13
N PRO A 386 -2.50 -0.47 -12.90
CA PRO A 386 -3.33 -1.23 -11.98
C PRO A 386 -4.77 -1.34 -12.52
N ARG A 387 -5.31 -2.53 -12.42
CA ARG A 387 -6.70 -2.81 -12.77
C ARG A 387 -7.38 -3.57 -11.61
N ASP A 388 -8.55 -3.13 -11.19
CA ASP A 388 -9.37 -3.88 -10.24
C ASP A 388 -9.93 -5.12 -10.93
N ILE A 389 -9.55 -6.25 -10.40
CA ILE A 389 -10.38 -7.42 -10.57
C ILE A 389 -11.39 -7.31 -9.42
N SER A 390 -12.52 -6.69 -9.69
CA SER A 390 -13.66 -6.90 -8.84
C SER A 390 -13.99 -8.39 -8.95
N LEU A 391 -13.32 -9.19 -8.16
CA LEU A 391 -13.91 -10.40 -7.72
C LEU A 391 -15.15 -9.91 -6.99
N THR A 392 -16.24 -9.96 -7.71
CA THR A 392 -17.45 -10.35 -7.09
C THR A 392 -17.20 -11.83 -6.72
N VAL A 393 -16.29 -12.04 -5.78
CA VAL A 393 -16.41 -13.16 -4.88
C VAL A 393 -17.75 -12.92 -4.30
N ALA A 394 -18.72 -13.50 -4.98
CA ALA A 394 -20.12 -13.13 -4.94
C ALA A 394 -20.38 -13.04 -3.47
N SER A 395 -20.48 -11.84 -3.05
CA SER A 395 -20.46 -11.52 -1.64
C SER A 395 -21.20 -12.65 -0.98
N ALA A 396 -20.46 -13.56 -0.35
CA ALA A 396 -21.03 -14.78 0.15
C ALA A 396 -22.33 -14.34 0.72
N ASP A 397 -23.41 -14.68 0.11
CA ASP A 397 -24.68 -13.96 0.21
C ASP A 397 -24.73 -13.31 1.59
N ASN A 398 -24.56 -11.99 1.68
CA ASN A 398 -24.39 -11.29 2.96
C ASN A 398 -25.49 -11.68 3.96
N SER A 399 -26.59 -12.26 3.42
CA SER A 399 -27.68 -12.89 4.15
C SER A 399 -27.26 -14.18 4.87
N THR A 400 -26.41 -15.02 4.26
CA THR A 400 -25.97 -16.26 4.90
C THR A 400 -24.92 -15.97 5.97
N VAL A 401 -23.98 -15.07 5.68
CA VAL A 401 -23.00 -14.60 6.67
C VAL A 401 -23.69 -13.90 7.84
N LYS A 402 -24.63 -12.98 7.57
CA LYS A 402 -25.44 -12.32 8.59
C LYS A 402 -26.26 -13.31 9.43
N LYS A 403 -26.94 -14.27 8.82
CA LYS A 403 -27.70 -15.29 9.55
C LYS A 403 -26.82 -16.15 10.46
N GLU A 404 -25.63 -16.51 10.02
CA GLU A 404 -24.69 -17.25 10.85
C GLU A 404 -24.07 -16.37 11.95
N GLN A 405 -23.84 -15.09 11.70
CA GLN A 405 -23.42 -14.11 12.72
C GLN A 405 -24.52 -13.90 13.79
N GLU A 406 -25.76 -13.72 13.37
CA GLU A 406 -26.93 -13.56 14.26
C GLU A 406 -27.16 -14.79 15.12
N LYS A 407 -27.11 -15.99 14.51
CA LYS A 407 -27.27 -17.27 15.20
C LYS A 407 -26.23 -17.49 16.29
N ARG A 408 -25.04 -16.87 16.18
CA ARG A 408 -23.92 -17.05 17.11
C ARG A 408 -23.66 -15.88 18.01
N ASN A 409 -24.45 -14.81 17.85
CA ASN A 409 -24.25 -13.56 18.59
C ASN A 409 -22.79 -13.05 18.47
N THR A 410 -22.24 -13.07 17.27
CA THR A 410 -20.88 -12.62 16.96
C THR A 410 -20.91 -11.57 15.86
N THR A 411 -20.08 -10.56 15.98
CA THR A 411 -19.82 -9.54 14.95
C THR A 411 -18.63 -9.90 14.06
N ALA A 412 -18.06 -11.10 14.24
CA ALA A 412 -16.93 -11.57 13.46
C ALA A 412 -17.34 -11.77 11.99
N MET A 413 -16.63 -11.16 11.07
CA MET A 413 -16.86 -11.38 9.65
C MET A 413 -16.34 -12.76 9.25
N LEU A 414 -17.20 -13.56 8.63
CA LEU A 414 -16.87 -14.83 8.04
C LEU A 414 -16.64 -14.61 6.55
N GLY A 415 -15.43 -14.83 6.07
CA GLY A 415 -15.10 -14.72 4.66
C GLY A 415 -13.87 -13.89 4.39
N GLY A 416 -13.34 -14.01 3.21
CA GLY A 416 -12.19 -13.25 2.71
C GLY A 416 -11.05 -14.14 2.17
N VAL A 417 -10.17 -13.54 1.37
CA VAL A 417 -9.04 -14.19 0.72
C VAL A 417 -7.91 -14.46 1.72
N THR A 418 -7.48 -15.71 1.85
CA THR A 418 -6.34 -16.09 2.73
C THR A 418 -5.03 -16.14 1.98
N ARG A 419 -5.07 -16.76 0.82
CA ARG A 419 -3.94 -16.96 -0.07
C ARG A 419 -4.44 -17.04 -1.50
N PHE A 420 -3.58 -16.81 -2.45
CA PHE A 420 -3.83 -17.14 -3.84
C PHE A 420 -2.58 -17.59 -4.57
N VAL A 421 -2.76 -18.38 -5.60
CA VAL A 421 -1.69 -18.83 -6.48
C VAL A 421 -2.15 -18.79 -7.92
N VAL A 422 -1.25 -18.38 -8.82
CA VAL A 422 -1.50 -18.35 -10.27
C VAL A 422 -1.17 -19.71 -10.86
N ASP A 423 -1.99 -20.18 -11.80
CA ASP A 423 -1.76 -21.44 -12.52
C ASP A 423 -0.52 -21.31 -13.41
N PRO A 424 0.52 -22.13 -13.25
CA PRO A 424 1.74 -22.01 -14.04
C PRO A 424 1.57 -22.35 -15.53
N ASP A 425 0.49 -23.05 -15.88
CA ASP A 425 0.17 -23.44 -17.27
C ASP A 425 -0.86 -22.48 -17.92
N ASN A 426 -1.47 -21.59 -17.16
CA ASN A 426 -2.50 -20.66 -17.64
C ASN A 426 -2.45 -19.33 -16.88
N ASP A 427 -1.80 -18.34 -17.46
CA ASP A 427 -1.60 -17.03 -16.86
C ASP A 427 -2.90 -16.25 -16.54
N ASP A 428 -4.03 -16.68 -17.09
CA ASP A 428 -5.33 -16.08 -16.82
C ASP A 428 -6.12 -16.83 -15.74
N ARG A 429 -5.59 -17.96 -15.23
CA ARG A 429 -6.21 -18.76 -14.19
C ARG A 429 -5.47 -18.62 -12.87
N TYR A 430 -6.23 -18.44 -11.80
CA TYR A 430 -5.69 -18.45 -10.45
C TYR A 430 -6.68 -19.03 -9.44
N TYR A 431 -6.13 -19.50 -8.33
CA TYR A 431 -6.88 -20.16 -7.26
C TYR A 431 -6.80 -19.30 -6.01
N ILE A 432 -7.96 -19.07 -5.38
CA ILE A 432 -8.09 -18.23 -4.19
C ILE A 432 -8.62 -19.05 -3.04
N GLY A 433 -7.83 -19.17 -1.97
CA GLY A 433 -8.29 -19.70 -0.70
C GLY A 433 -9.17 -18.69 0.02
N ASN A 434 -10.29 -19.16 0.55
CA ASN A 434 -11.23 -18.34 1.31
C ASN A 434 -11.47 -18.95 2.70
N ASN A 435 -11.57 -18.10 3.71
CA ASN A 435 -11.74 -18.53 5.11
C ASN A 435 -13.15 -19.03 5.45
N PHE A 436 -14.02 -19.19 4.48
CA PHE A 436 -15.38 -19.66 4.73
C PHE A 436 -15.94 -20.56 3.62
N GLU A 437 -15.60 -20.27 2.38
CA GLU A 437 -16.25 -20.87 1.23
C GLU A 437 -15.38 -21.85 0.44
N GLY A 438 -14.16 -22.12 0.91
CA GLY A 438 -13.25 -23.06 0.25
C GLY A 438 -12.31 -22.38 -0.74
N VAL A 439 -12.15 -22.96 -1.93
CA VAL A 439 -11.27 -22.44 -2.99
C VAL A 439 -12.09 -21.98 -4.17
N TYR A 440 -11.87 -20.75 -4.60
CA TYR A 440 -12.39 -20.23 -5.85
C TYR A 440 -11.38 -20.46 -6.98
N VAL A 441 -11.87 -20.88 -8.13
CA VAL A 441 -11.11 -20.94 -9.36
C VAL A 441 -11.56 -19.83 -10.27
N ILE A 442 -10.66 -18.93 -10.55
CA ILE A 442 -10.90 -17.76 -11.40
C ILE A 442 -10.15 -17.94 -12.72
N GLU A 443 -10.81 -17.65 -13.82
CA GLU A 443 -10.19 -17.61 -15.15
C GLU A 443 -10.79 -16.45 -15.95
N ASN A 444 -9.92 -15.66 -16.59
CA ASN A 444 -10.33 -14.44 -17.31
C ASN A 444 -11.20 -13.52 -16.44
N ASP A 445 -10.80 -13.34 -15.16
CA ASP A 445 -11.48 -12.54 -14.16
C ASP A 445 -12.92 -12.97 -13.82
N LYS A 446 -13.26 -14.23 -14.06
CA LYS A 446 -14.57 -14.80 -13.72
C LYS A 446 -14.42 -16.06 -12.90
N GLU A 447 -15.30 -16.23 -11.92
CA GLU A 447 -15.41 -17.50 -11.21
C GLU A 447 -15.90 -18.56 -12.19
N ILE A 448 -15.09 -19.62 -12.36
CA ILE A 448 -15.43 -20.78 -13.20
C ILE A 448 -15.73 -22.02 -12.38
N ALA A 449 -15.25 -22.08 -11.14
CA ALA A 449 -15.54 -23.20 -10.22
C ALA A 449 -15.29 -22.76 -8.76
N LYS A 450 -15.88 -23.53 -7.85
CA LYS A 450 -15.63 -23.44 -6.40
C LYS A 450 -15.48 -24.82 -5.80
N PHE A 451 -14.41 -25.02 -4.99
CA PHE A 451 -14.19 -26.26 -4.26
C PHE A 451 -14.51 -26.07 -2.78
N ASN A 452 -15.51 -26.78 -2.28
CA ASN A 452 -15.98 -26.68 -0.91
C ASN A 452 -16.43 -28.06 -0.38
N GLU A 453 -17.21 -28.10 0.68
CA GLU A 453 -17.70 -29.35 1.30
C GLU A 453 -18.55 -30.23 0.37
N LYS A 454 -19.04 -29.72 -0.75
CA LYS A 454 -19.86 -30.47 -1.71
C LYS A 454 -19.01 -31.36 -2.62
N ASN A 455 -17.85 -30.85 -3.02
CA ASN A 455 -17.00 -31.47 -4.03
C ASN A 455 -15.54 -31.66 -3.59
N SER A 456 -15.24 -31.45 -2.31
CA SER A 456 -13.93 -31.73 -1.73
C SER A 456 -14.07 -32.42 -0.36
N PRO A 457 -13.06 -33.15 0.10
CA PRO A 457 -13.05 -33.79 1.45
C PRO A 457 -12.71 -32.78 2.56
N MET A 458 -12.51 -31.55 2.26
CA MET A 458 -12.16 -30.49 3.22
C MET A 458 -13.22 -30.39 4.31
N TYR A 459 -12.75 -30.26 5.56
CA TYR A 459 -13.65 -30.20 6.70
C TYR A 459 -14.45 -28.89 6.72
N ALA A 460 -15.76 -29.01 6.87
CA ALA A 460 -16.68 -27.89 7.01
C ALA A 460 -17.36 -27.93 8.38
N TRP A 461 -17.07 -26.96 9.23
CA TRP A 461 -17.80 -26.76 10.49
C TRP A 461 -18.86 -25.65 10.36
N TRP A 462 -18.53 -24.57 9.67
CA TRP A 462 -19.43 -23.45 9.34
C TRP A 462 -19.25 -23.03 7.89
N GLY A 463 -18.49 -23.75 7.15
CA GLY A 463 -17.94 -23.52 5.87
C GLY A 463 -16.52 -24.08 5.82
N VAL A 464 -15.98 -24.20 4.64
CA VAL A 464 -14.63 -24.68 4.41
C VAL A 464 -13.65 -23.52 4.59
N LYS A 465 -12.83 -23.61 5.61
CA LYS A 465 -11.79 -22.61 5.88
C LYS A 465 -10.49 -23.04 5.25
N VAL A 466 -10.11 -22.35 4.21
CA VAL A 466 -8.83 -22.54 3.53
C VAL A 466 -7.82 -21.51 4.04
N HIS A 467 -6.67 -21.95 4.50
CA HIS A 467 -5.60 -21.11 5.01
C HIS A 467 -4.44 -20.99 4.05
N ASP A 468 -4.29 -21.97 3.15
CA ASP A 468 -3.19 -22.01 2.20
C ASP A 468 -3.62 -22.63 0.88
N VAL A 469 -3.11 -22.09 -0.22
CA VAL A 469 -3.19 -22.65 -1.57
C VAL A 469 -1.84 -22.54 -2.24
N ASN A 470 -1.40 -23.64 -2.87
CA ASN A 470 -0.12 -23.68 -3.55
C ASN A 470 -0.20 -24.62 -4.77
N ILE A 471 0.78 -24.58 -5.65
CA ILE A 471 0.89 -25.48 -6.80
C ILE A 471 2.27 -26.11 -6.78
N ASP A 472 2.32 -27.44 -6.86
CA ASP A 472 3.56 -28.17 -6.90
C ASP A 472 4.25 -28.11 -8.27
N PRO A 473 5.50 -28.57 -8.39
CA PRO A 473 6.23 -28.54 -9.67
C PRO A 473 5.58 -29.37 -10.79
N GLU A 474 4.73 -30.33 -10.46
CA GLU A 474 3.97 -31.11 -11.44
C GLU A 474 2.69 -30.41 -11.89
N GLY A 475 2.27 -29.35 -11.17
CA GLY A 475 1.08 -28.54 -11.43
C GLY A 475 -0.17 -29.01 -10.71
N ASN A 476 -0.04 -29.81 -9.65
CA ASN A 476 -1.16 -30.19 -8.81
C ASN A 476 -1.48 -29.08 -7.81
N LEU A 477 -2.75 -28.86 -7.52
CA LEU A 477 -3.22 -27.88 -6.56
C LEU A 477 -3.20 -28.44 -5.15
N TRP A 478 -2.46 -27.80 -4.27
CA TRP A 478 -2.40 -28.10 -2.84
C TRP A 478 -3.24 -27.11 -2.06
N VAL A 479 -4.12 -27.64 -1.20
CA VAL A 479 -5.05 -26.84 -0.39
C VAL A 479 -4.89 -27.18 1.06
N GLY A 480 -4.44 -26.21 1.85
CA GLY A 480 -4.39 -26.29 3.32
C GLY A 480 -5.73 -25.86 3.91
N ALA A 481 -6.47 -26.76 4.51
CA ALA A 481 -7.76 -26.49 5.08
C ALA A 481 -7.76 -26.70 6.60
N TRP A 482 -8.49 -25.84 7.32
CA TRP A 482 -8.68 -25.96 8.75
C TRP A 482 -9.40 -27.27 9.12
N THR A 483 -8.93 -27.92 10.19
CA THR A 483 -9.56 -29.13 10.73
C THR A 483 -9.72 -29.00 12.25
N LEU A 484 -10.62 -29.79 12.85
CA LEU A 484 -10.70 -29.89 14.31
C LEU A 484 -9.52 -30.71 14.87
N SER A 485 -8.94 -30.28 15.97
CA SER A 485 -7.78 -30.85 16.63
C SER A 485 -7.92 -32.37 17.01
N ASN A 486 -9.13 -32.86 17.08
CA ASN A 486 -9.42 -34.23 17.47
C ASN A 486 -9.87 -35.14 16.31
N THR A 487 -9.81 -34.64 15.07
CA THR A 487 -10.19 -35.43 13.89
C THR A 487 -8.94 -35.92 13.17
N GLN A 488 -8.91 -37.18 12.80
CA GLN A 488 -7.85 -37.76 11.96
C GLN A 488 -8.03 -37.31 10.49
N VAL A 489 -8.11 -36.03 10.27
CA VAL A 489 -8.32 -35.46 8.94
C VAL A 489 -7.01 -34.78 8.46
N SER A 490 -6.67 -34.97 7.22
CA SER A 490 -5.49 -34.35 6.64
C SER A 490 -5.60 -32.83 6.62
N PRO A 491 -4.55 -32.12 6.96
CA PRO A 491 -4.54 -30.64 6.84
C PRO A 491 -4.36 -30.18 5.40
N TYR A 492 -3.79 -31.00 4.51
CA TYR A 492 -3.59 -30.69 3.10
C TYR A 492 -4.25 -31.71 2.20
N TYR A 493 -4.87 -31.22 1.16
CA TYR A 493 -5.51 -31.98 0.10
C TYR A 493 -4.93 -31.58 -1.25
N ILE A 494 -4.72 -32.57 -2.11
CA ILE A 494 -4.10 -32.38 -3.43
C ILE A 494 -5.14 -32.69 -4.49
N LEU A 495 -5.39 -31.73 -5.40
CA LEU A 495 -6.17 -31.98 -6.59
C LEU A 495 -5.21 -32.13 -7.78
N PRO A 496 -5.16 -33.34 -8.42
CA PRO A 496 -4.21 -33.58 -9.49
C PRO A 496 -4.41 -32.66 -10.70
N LYS A 497 -3.32 -32.25 -11.32
CA LYS A 497 -3.29 -31.42 -12.53
C LYS A 497 -4.23 -31.93 -13.64
N ALA A 498 -4.30 -33.25 -13.82
CA ALA A 498 -5.18 -33.85 -14.82
C ALA A 498 -6.66 -33.49 -14.60
N LYS A 499 -7.08 -33.32 -13.33
CA LYS A 499 -8.43 -32.90 -12.98
C LYS A 499 -8.62 -31.40 -13.18
N LEU A 500 -7.60 -30.58 -12.89
CA LEU A 500 -7.63 -29.13 -13.12
C LEU A 500 -7.74 -28.74 -14.61
N LYS A 501 -7.25 -29.59 -15.49
CA LYS A 501 -7.36 -29.41 -16.94
C LYS A 501 -8.69 -29.91 -17.54
N GLY A 502 -9.48 -30.65 -16.77
CA GLY A 502 -10.77 -31.17 -17.18
C GLY A 502 -11.93 -30.20 -16.92
N ASP A 503 -13.13 -30.75 -17.00
CA ASP A 503 -14.36 -30.03 -16.62
C ASP A 503 -14.44 -29.95 -15.09
N LEU A 504 -14.20 -28.75 -14.53
CA LEU A 504 -14.17 -28.54 -13.10
C LEU A 504 -15.52 -28.73 -12.41
N SER A 505 -16.62 -28.72 -13.14
CA SER A 505 -17.96 -28.99 -12.61
C SER A 505 -18.16 -30.48 -12.25
N THR A 506 -17.33 -31.36 -12.77
CA THR A 506 -17.38 -32.82 -12.51
C THR A 506 -16.54 -33.25 -11.31
N ILE A 507 -15.80 -32.36 -10.67
CA ILE A 507 -14.94 -32.64 -9.54
C ILE A 507 -15.81 -33.11 -8.36
N THR A 508 -15.40 -34.21 -7.77
CA THR A 508 -16.01 -34.87 -6.60
C THR A 508 -15.00 -34.99 -5.45
N LYS A 509 -15.46 -35.43 -4.30
CA LYS A 509 -14.59 -35.66 -3.13
C LYS A 509 -13.52 -36.73 -3.39
N ASP A 510 -13.82 -37.71 -4.24
CA ASP A 510 -12.93 -38.83 -4.55
C ASP A 510 -11.78 -38.43 -5.50
N ASP A 511 -11.85 -37.26 -6.10
CA ASP A 511 -10.79 -36.74 -6.98
C ASP A 511 -9.62 -36.12 -6.22
N TRP A 512 -9.78 -35.91 -4.92
CA TRP A 512 -8.80 -35.33 -4.05
C TRP A 512 -7.98 -36.39 -3.32
N ILE A 513 -6.70 -36.09 -3.18
CA ILE A 513 -5.74 -36.90 -2.45
C ILE A 513 -5.45 -36.25 -1.11
N ALA A 514 -5.64 -36.95 -0.01
CA ALA A 514 -5.29 -36.44 1.31
C ALA A 514 -3.81 -36.71 1.60
N THR A 515 -3.08 -35.75 2.11
CA THR A 515 -1.72 -36.01 2.62
C THR A 515 -1.77 -36.83 3.90
N LYS A 516 -0.64 -37.39 4.31
CA LYS A 516 -0.55 -38.05 5.63
C LYS A 516 -0.84 -37.05 6.74
N HIS A 517 -1.49 -37.52 7.79
CA HIS A 517 -1.80 -36.70 8.96
C HIS A 517 -0.50 -36.22 9.62
N LEU A 518 -0.36 -34.91 9.74
CA LEU A 518 0.82 -34.22 10.30
C LEU A 518 0.62 -34.00 11.83
N GLY A 519 0.56 -35.10 12.64
CA GLY A 519 0.48 -35.01 14.10
C GLY A 519 -0.89 -34.56 14.66
N ASN A 520 -1.07 -34.73 15.98
CA ASN A 520 -2.36 -34.52 16.67
C ASN A 520 -2.77 -33.03 16.86
N ASP A 521 -1.88 -32.09 16.68
CA ASP A 521 -2.10 -30.70 17.06
C ASP A 521 -2.22 -29.71 15.89
N VAL A 522 -2.22 -30.17 14.65
CA VAL A 522 -2.16 -29.35 13.46
C VAL A 522 -3.50 -28.67 13.12
N GLY A 523 -4.58 -29.13 13.70
CA GLY A 523 -5.95 -28.90 13.24
C GLY A 523 -6.56 -27.53 13.47
N ASN A 524 -5.94 -26.63 14.20
CA ASN A 524 -6.60 -25.37 14.63
C ASN A 524 -5.81 -24.11 14.33
N LYS A 525 -4.89 -24.13 13.36
CA LYS A 525 -3.90 -23.06 13.25
C LYS A 525 -3.79 -22.60 11.82
N ASP A 526 -3.53 -21.31 11.65
CA ASP A 526 -3.17 -20.76 10.34
C ASP A 526 -1.95 -21.50 9.83
N MET A 527 -2.01 -21.90 8.58
CA MET A 527 -1.00 -22.69 7.94
C MET A 527 -0.41 -21.93 6.77
N GLY A 528 0.85 -22.22 6.51
CA GLY A 528 1.51 -21.88 5.29
C GLY A 528 2.33 -23.06 4.80
N SER A 529 2.61 -23.13 3.52
CA SER A 529 3.49 -24.12 2.94
C SER A 529 4.51 -23.53 1.97
N LEU A 530 5.62 -24.23 1.84
CA LEU A 530 6.60 -24.07 0.80
C LEU A 530 6.82 -25.42 0.12
N ILE A 531 6.48 -25.53 -1.15
CA ILE A 531 6.78 -26.70 -1.97
C ILE A 531 8.08 -26.43 -2.71
N CYS A 532 9.14 -27.14 -2.34
CA CYS A 532 10.45 -26.96 -2.92
C CYS A 532 10.50 -27.48 -4.36
N ARG A 533 11.12 -26.73 -5.24
CA ARG A 533 11.30 -27.10 -6.65
C ARG A 533 12.59 -27.89 -6.92
N LYS A 534 13.58 -27.77 -6.03
CA LYS A 534 14.91 -28.38 -6.16
C LYS A 534 15.11 -29.60 -5.27
N SER A 535 14.14 -29.85 -4.40
CA SER A 535 14.08 -31.05 -3.58
C SER A 535 12.65 -31.59 -3.56
N ASN A 536 12.47 -32.83 -3.12
CA ASN A 536 11.13 -33.42 -3.01
C ASN A 536 10.43 -33.01 -1.70
N MET A 537 10.86 -31.91 -1.11
CA MET A 537 10.42 -31.48 0.21
C MET A 537 9.27 -30.48 0.12
N VAL A 538 8.33 -30.66 1.01
CA VAL A 538 7.31 -29.68 1.33
C VAL A 538 7.48 -29.28 2.79
N PHE A 539 7.62 -28.01 3.06
CA PHE A 539 7.66 -27.47 4.41
C PHE A 539 6.31 -26.84 4.72
N THR A 540 5.76 -27.21 5.88
CA THR A 540 4.54 -26.58 6.38
C THR A 540 4.79 -26.00 7.76
N TRP A 541 4.07 -24.95 8.12
CA TRP A 541 4.17 -24.34 9.45
C TRP A 541 2.82 -23.82 9.91
N HIS A 542 2.73 -23.58 11.21
CA HIS A 542 1.58 -22.93 11.82
C HIS A 542 1.97 -21.56 12.37
N SER A 543 1.04 -20.66 12.38
CA SER A 543 1.25 -19.31 12.92
C SER A 543 0.96 -19.17 14.41
N LYS A 544 0.55 -20.25 15.11
CA LYS A 544 0.06 -20.18 16.49
C LYS A 544 0.59 -21.32 17.37
N PHE A 545 1.09 -20.95 18.56
CA PHE A 545 1.53 -21.84 19.64
C PHE A 545 2.63 -22.86 19.34
N GLY A 546 3.88 -22.50 19.63
CA GLY A 546 4.99 -23.44 19.79
C GLY A 546 5.56 -24.10 18.53
N ASN A 547 5.24 -23.68 17.41
CA ASN A 547 5.85 -23.59 16.07
C ASN A 547 6.77 -24.68 15.57
N PRO A 548 6.32 -25.88 15.33
CA PRO A 548 7.15 -26.75 14.52
C PRO A 548 7.04 -26.36 13.04
N VAL A 549 8.17 -26.38 12.38
CA VAL A 549 8.23 -26.59 10.93
C VAL A 549 8.07 -28.09 10.70
N CYS A 550 7.08 -28.47 9.92
CA CYS A 550 6.97 -29.85 9.45
C CYS A 550 7.70 -30.00 8.13
N ALA A 551 8.67 -30.89 8.09
CA ALA A 551 9.34 -31.30 6.87
C ALA A 551 8.64 -32.53 6.31
N TYR A 552 8.20 -32.50 5.08
CA TYR A 552 7.46 -33.52 4.39
C TYR A 552 8.20 -33.91 3.11
N ASP A 553 8.70 -35.15 3.05
CA ASP A 553 9.40 -35.70 1.89
C ASP A 553 8.44 -36.52 1.04
N THR A 554 8.08 -36.02 -0.12
CA THR A 554 7.15 -36.65 -1.08
C THR A 554 7.78 -37.82 -1.86
N LYS A 555 9.04 -38.16 -1.63
CA LYS A 555 9.79 -39.19 -2.38
C LYS A 555 9.79 -38.99 -3.90
N GLY A 556 9.49 -37.75 -4.33
CA GLY A 556 9.39 -37.37 -5.74
C GLY A 556 8.06 -37.71 -6.39
N THR A 557 7.01 -38.03 -5.60
CA THR A 557 5.68 -38.33 -6.11
C THR A 557 4.61 -37.54 -5.34
N TYR A 558 4.19 -36.39 -5.85
CA TYR A 558 3.26 -35.50 -5.16
C TYR A 558 1.85 -36.07 -5.00
N THR A 559 1.42 -37.01 -5.84
CA THR A 559 0.10 -37.61 -5.81
C THR A 559 0.07 -39.02 -5.18
N ASN A 560 1.21 -39.60 -4.84
CA ASN A 560 1.29 -40.85 -4.09
C ASN A 560 1.77 -40.57 -2.65
N THR A 561 0.85 -40.49 -1.71
CA THR A 561 1.16 -40.14 -0.32
C THR A 561 1.47 -41.35 0.56
N SER A 562 1.50 -42.58 0.00
CA SER A 562 1.67 -43.79 0.77
C SER A 562 3.10 -44.02 1.29
N ASP A 563 4.10 -43.54 0.56
CA ASP A 563 5.54 -43.64 0.86
C ASP A 563 6.15 -42.36 1.43
N ASP A 564 5.36 -41.31 1.58
CA ASP A 564 5.81 -40.05 2.15
C ASP A 564 6.32 -40.19 3.59
N VAL A 565 7.34 -39.42 3.90
CA VAL A 565 7.92 -39.33 5.25
C VAL A 565 7.80 -37.92 5.75
N PHE A 566 7.32 -37.75 6.97
CA PHE A 566 7.31 -36.43 7.59
C PHE A 566 8.05 -36.45 8.93
N TYR A 567 8.54 -35.23 9.29
CA TYR A 567 9.16 -34.98 10.58
C TYR A 567 8.80 -33.60 11.07
N GLU A 568 8.40 -33.52 12.34
CA GLU A 568 8.12 -32.28 13.02
C GLU A 568 9.40 -31.75 13.68
N ILE A 569 9.91 -30.63 13.20
CA ILE A 569 11.09 -29.97 13.77
C ILE A 569 10.61 -29.11 14.96
N SER A 570 10.31 -29.74 16.08
CA SER A 570 9.85 -29.07 17.30
C SER A 570 10.97 -28.36 18.05
N ASP A 571 12.16 -28.93 18.07
CA ASP A 571 13.35 -28.35 18.70
C ASP A 571 14.28 -27.80 17.62
N MET A 572 14.14 -26.49 17.35
CA MET A 572 15.01 -25.80 16.37
C MET A 572 16.40 -25.56 16.99
N ILE A 573 17.30 -26.54 16.86
CA ILE A 573 18.67 -26.43 17.33
C ILE A 573 19.55 -25.89 16.20
N ASP A 574 20.30 -24.81 16.49
CA ASP A 574 21.17 -24.18 15.50
C ASP A 574 22.51 -24.90 15.34
N GLN A 575 23.34 -24.43 14.42
CA GLN A 575 24.67 -24.95 14.12
C GLN A 575 25.65 -24.89 15.31
N ASP A 576 25.39 -24.05 16.32
CA ASP A 576 26.17 -23.92 17.53
C ASP A 576 25.64 -24.78 18.70
N GLY A 577 24.57 -25.56 18.44
CA GLY A 577 23.90 -26.40 19.44
C GLY A 577 22.98 -25.61 20.38
N LYS A 578 22.63 -24.39 20.05
CA LYS A 578 21.69 -23.54 20.82
C LYS A 578 20.26 -23.75 20.32
N THR A 579 19.33 -23.76 21.24
CA THR A 579 17.91 -23.78 20.89
C THR A 579 17.49 -22.37 20.42
N PHE A 580 16.89 -22.30 19.25
CA PHE A 580 16.21 -21.13 18.73
C PHE A 580 14.72 -21.22 19.01
N SER A 581 14.11 -20.12 19.44
CA SER A 581 12.67 -20.01 19.64
C SER A 581 12.14 -18.75 19.04
N CYS A 582 10.93 -18.82 18.51
CA CYS A 582 10.18 -17.67 17.98
C CYS A 582 8.70 -17.87 18.30
N ASP A 583 7.93 -16.78 18.28
CA ASP A 583 6.49 -16.88 18.53
C ASP A 583 5.74 -17.44 17.31
N ARG A 584 6.20 -17.09 16.10
CA ARG A 584 5.57 -17.51 14.83
C ARG A 584 6.58 -17.64 13.71
N ILE A 585 6.29 -18.54 12.80
CA ILE A 585 6.85 -18.59 11.46
C ILE A 585 5.87 -17.87 10.54
N THR A 586 6.39 -16.95 9.73
CA THR A 586 5.59 -16.04 8.90
C THR A 586 5.64 -16.40 7.42
N CYS A 587 6.83 -16.78 6.93
CA CYS A 587 7.05 -17.11 5.53
C CYS A 587 8.22 -18.09 5.38
N ALA A 588 8.31 -18.70 4.22
CA ALA A 588 9.51 -19.45 3.81
C ALA A 588 9.70 -19.35 2.29
N ILE A 589 10.96 -19.37 1.85
CA ILE A 589 11.34 -19.35 0.45
C ILE A 589 12.46 -20.35 0.17
N GLU A 590 12.48 -20.94 -1.03
CA GLU A 590 13.58 -21.77 -1.53
C GLU A 590 14.50 -20.90 -2.40
N ASP A 591 15.78 -20.84 -2.08
CA ASP A 591 16.74 -20.05 -2.83
C ASP A 591 17.26 -20.79 -4.09
N GLN A 592 18.00 -20.06 -4.92
CA GLN A 592 18.50 -20.62 -6.18
C GLN A 592 19.47 -21.80 -5.99
N ARG A 593 20.02 -22.00 -4.78
CA ARG A 593 20.84 -23.16 -4.42
C ARG A 593 20.03 -24.30 -3.80
N GLY A 594 18.71 -24.13 -3.63
CA GLY A 594 17.81 -25.09 -3.01
C GLY A 594 17.88 -25.08 -1.48
N ARG A 595 18.41 -24.03 -0.86
CA ARG A 595 18.33 -23.83 0.59
C ARG A 595 17.00 -23.19 0.94
N VAL A 596 16.44 -23.54 2.08
CA VAL A 596 15.18 -22.96 2.52
C VAL A 596 15.43 -21.92 3.60
N TRP A 597 15.01 -20.71 3.33
CA TRP A 597 15.03 -19.59 4.28
C TRP A 597 13.65 -19.47 4.91
N VAL A 598 13.63 -19.37 6.22
CA VAL A 598 12.39 -19.30 7.02
C VAL A 598 12.38 -17.97 7.77
N GLY A 599 11.35 -17.17 7.55
CA GLY A 599 11.10 -15.91 8.25
C GLY A 599 10.29 -16.16 9.52
N THR A 600 10.65 -15.47 10.59
CA THR A 600 9.98 -15.62 11.89
C THR A 600 9.78 -14.25 12.58
N THR A 601 9.12 -14.26 13.72
CA THR A 601 9.00 -13.08 14.59
C THR A 601 10.32 -12.71 15.32
N SER A 602 11.38 -13.51 15.14
CA SER A 602 12.68 -13.33 15.80
C SER A 602 13.83 -13.50 14.80
N GLY A 603 13.68 -12.91 13.61
CA GLY A 603 14.65 -12.99 12.54
C GLY A 603 14.55 -14.27 11.70
N PRO A 604 15.36 -14.39 10.65
CA PRO A 604 15.36 -15.54 9.75
C PRO A 604 16.29 -16.65 10.22
N PHE A 605 16.01 -17.88 9.80
CA PHE A 605 16.96 -18.97 9.81
C PHE A 605 16.96 -19.74 8.48
N GLU A 606 17.96 -20.56 8.25
CA GLU A 606 18.13 -21.35 7.03
C GLU A 606 18.10 -22.85 7.33
N ILE A 607 17.43 -23.62 6.49
CA ILE A 607 17.58 -25.06 6.37
C ILE A 607 18.52 -25.31 5.18
N THR A 608 19.80 -25.50 5.48
CA THR A 608 20.85 -25.54 4.45
C THR A 608 20.73 -26.78 3.56
N ASN A 609 20.25 -27.89 4.10
CA ASN A 609 20.02 -29.13 3.35
C ASN A 609 18.59 -29.64 3.54
N PRO A 610 17.62 -29.13 2.75
CA PRO A 610 16.22 -29.51 2.88
C PRO A 610 15.98 -31.02 2.76
N SER A 611 16.69 -31.74 1.90
CA SER A 611 16.51 -33.20 1.72
C SER A 611 16.86 -34.03 2.95
N LYS A 612 17.51 -33.44 3.95
CA LYS A 612 17.77 -34.08 5.23
C LYS A 612 16.85 -33.60 6.37
N ALA A 613 15.92 -32.73 6.07
CA ALA A 613 15.07 -32.12 7.10
C ALA A 613 14.16 -33.13 7.84
N THR A 614 13.92 -34.32 7.27
CA THR A 614 13.23 -35.41 7.95
C THR A 614 14.12 -36.23 8.88
N ASP A 615 15.42 -35.97 8.96
CA ASP A 615 16.33 -36.59 9.91
C ASP A 615 16.26 -35.83 11.26
N PRO A 616 15.96 -36.51 12.37
CA PRO A 616 15.89 -35.93 13.72
C PRO A 616 17.18 -35.21 14.17
N THR A 617 18.32 -35.51 13.55
CA THR A 617 19.60 -34.88 13.87
C THR A 617 19.87 -33.60 13.06
N SER A 618 19.00 -33.25 12.14
CA SER A 618 19.13 -32.03 11.35
C SER A 618 19.19 -30.78 12.22
N ARG A 619 19.98 -29.83 11.80
CA ARG A 619 20.14 -28.52 12.45
C ARG A 619 19.67 -27.41 11.52
N ILE A 620 19.13 -26.37 12.12
CA ILE A 620 18.90 -25.09 11.42
C ILE A 620 20.21 -24.27 11.43
N THR A 621 20.32 -23.34 10.51
CA THR A 621 21.43 -22.39 10.47
C THR A 621 20.93 -21.00 10.78
N ARG A 622 21.37 -20.41 11.89
CA ARG A 622 21.16 -19.01 12.18
C ARG A 622 22.27 -18.20 11.51
N LEU A 623 21.86 -17.33 10.59
CA LEU A 623 22.76 -16.53 9.78
C LEU A 623 23.46 -15.48 10.63
N LYS A 624 24.74 -15.23 10.38
CA LYS A 624 25.58 -14.31 11.15
C LYS A 624 26.21 -13.25 10.26
N VAL A 625 26.10 -12.00 10.68
CA VAL A 625 26.67 -10.84 10.00
C VAL A 625 27.86 -10.33 10.83
N PRO A 626 29.08 -10.23 10.27
CA PRO A 626 30.23 -9.65 10.95
C PRO A 626 30.00 -8.18 11.33
N ARG A 627 30.48 -7.78 12.50
CA ARG A 627 30.27 -6.41 13.01
C ARG A 627 31.05 -5.35 12.26
N ASN A 628 32.09 -5.67 11.58
CA ASN A 628 33.01 -4.74 10.89
C ASN A 628 33.52 -3.59 11.79
N ASP A 629 33.60 -3.82 13.08
CA ASP A 629 34.09 -2.88 14.13
C ASP A 629 35.54 -3.13 14.56
N GLY A 630 36.25 -3.97 13.80
CA GLY A 630 37.60 -4.42 14.13
C GLY A 630 37.67 -5.59 15.12
N THR A 631 36.51 -6.08 15.58
CA THR A 631 36.40 -7.33 16.35
C THR A 631 36.11 -8.50 15.42
N ASN A 632 36.34 -9.72 15.87
CA ASN A 632 35.92 -10.93 15.15
C ASN A 632 34.49 -11.39 15.58
N TYR A 633 33.68 -10.48 16.09
CA TYR A 633 32.31 -10.80 16.48
C TYR A 633 31.33 -10.66 15.30
N ALA A 634 30.30 -11.44 15.39
CA ALA A 634 29.16 -11.40 14.44
C ALA A 634 27.84 -11.45 15.21
N ASP A 635 26.88 -10.70 14.75
CA ASP A 635 25.50 -10.74 15.27
C ASP A 635 24.65 -11.67 14.41
N TYR A 636 23.60 -12.22 14.98
CA TYR A 636 22.62 -12.94 14.19
C TYR A 636 21.87 -11.96 13.28
N LEU A 637 21.64 -12.38 12.03
CA LEU A 637 20.95 -11.57 11.05
C LEU A 637 19.55 -11.25 11.54
N LEU A 638 19.22 -9.97 11.70
CA LEU A 638 17.89 -9.44 12.08
C LEU A 638 17.27 -10.14 13.30
N ASP A 639 18.04 -10.46 14.31
CA ASP A 639 17.70 -11.32 15.47
C ASP A 639 16.44 -10.86 16.25
N THR A 640 16.12 -9.56 16.22
CA THR A 640 14.99 -8.96 16.94
C THR A 640 13.87 -8.49 16.01
N GLU A 641 14.01 -8.72 14.71
CA GLU A 641 13.08 -8.23 13.72
C GLU A 641 11.99 -9.27 13.40
N GLN A 642 10.76 -8.85 13.38
CA GLN A 642 9.69 -9.64 12.80
C GLN A 642 9.78 -9.58 11.28
N ILE A 643 10.02 -10.74 10.66
CA ILE A 643 10.01 -10.89 9.22
C ILE A 643 8.57 -11.16 8.77
N ASN A 644 8.04 -10.38 7.84
CA ASN A 644 6.71 -10.58 7.30
C ASN A 644 6.72 -11.38 6.01
N ASP A 645 7.67 -11.10 5.12
CA ASP A 645 7.80 -11.78 3.83
C ASP A 645 9.24 -11.70 3.31
N MET A 646 9.58 -12.59 2.39
CA MET A 646 10.89 -12.62 1.73
C MET A 646 10.75 -12.92 0.25
N SER A 647 11.63 -12.36 -0.56
CA SER A 647 11.73 -12.64 -1.99
C SER A 647 13.20 -12.73 -2.43
N ILE A 648 13.46 -13.49 -3.48
CA ILE A 648 14.81 -13.73 -4.01
C ILE A 648 14.95 -13.03 -5.34
N ASP A 649 15.98 -12.23 -5.51
CA ASP A 649 16.30 -11.62 -6.79
C ASP A 649 17.16 -12.53 -7.67
N ALA A 650 17.41 -12.09 -8.88
CA ALA A 650 18.15 -12.87 -9.86
C ALA A 650 19.61 -13.13 -9.49
N ALA A 651 20.19 -12.38 -8.57
CA ALA A 651 21.52 -12.61 -8.00
C ALA A 651 21.48 -13.47 -6.71
N ASN A 652 20.37 -14.16 -6.45
CA ASN A 652 20.16 -14.97 -5.26
C ASN A 652 20.25 -14.19 -3.93
N ARG A 653 20.17 -12.84 -3.98
CA ARG A 653 20.08 -12.00 -2.79
C ARG A 653 18.68 -12.05 -2.22
N LYS A 654 18.51 -11.81 -0.94
CA LYS A 654 17.21 -11.87 -0.25
C LYS A 654 16.75 -10.48 0.09
N TRP A 655 15.57 -10.14 -0.41
CA TRP A 655 14.80 -8.99 0.01
C TRP A 655 13.90 -9.43 1.17
N ILE A 656 14.04 -8.76 2.30
CA ILE A 656 13.38 -9.13 3.55
C ILE A 656 12.48 -7.98 4.00
N ALA A 657 11.19 -8.21 4.03
CA ALA A 657 10.17 -7.29 4.52
C ALA A 657 9.96 -7.47 6.02
N THR A 658 9.95 -6.38 6.78
CA THR A 658 9.82 -6.41 8.24
C THR A 658 8.57 -5.66 8.72
N GLU A 659 8.17 -5.95 9.97
CA GLU A 659 6.99 -5.32 10.58
C GLU A 659 7.23 -3.84 10.91
N ASN A 660 8.44 -3.47 11.36
CA ASN A 660 8.67 -2.10 11.86
C ASN A 660 9.95 -1.45 11.35
N SER A 661 10.81 -2.19 10.65
CA SER A 661 12.15 -1.74 10.28
C SER A 661 12.37 -1.58 8.78
N GLY A 662 11.29 -1.50 7.98
CA GLY A 662 11.38 -1.33 6.53
C GLY A 662 11.82 -2.59 5.80
N VAL A 663 12.72 -2.45 4.83
CA VAL A 663 13.17 -3.51 3.93
C VAL A 663 14.68 -3.65 3.96
N TYR A 664 15.15 -4.88 4.09
CA TYR A 664 16.57 -5.22 3.99
C TYR A 664 16.85 -5.97 2.69
N LEU A 665 17.96 -5.64 2.05
CA LEU A 665 18.59 -6.43 1.00
C LEU A 665 19.83 -7.11 1.58
N VAL A 666 19.84 -8.43 1.55
CA VAL A 666 20.89 -9.25 2.17
C VAL A 666 21.62 -10.05 1.09
N SER A 667 22.91 -10.28 1.30
CA SER A 667 23.74 -11.11 0.42
C SER A 667 23.17 -12.51 0.21
N GLU A 668 23.65 -13.19 -0.81
CA GLU A 668 23.25 -14.56 -1.14
C GLU A 668 23.36 -15.51 0.07
N ASN A 669 24.37 -15.35 0.90
CA ASN A 669 24.62 -16.22 2.05
C ASN A 669 24.11 -15.65 3.39
N GLY A 670 23.55 -14.44 3.39
CA GLY A 670 23.05 -13.79 4.62
C GLY A 670 24.16 -13.27 5.55
N ASP A 671 25.39 -13.20 5.06
CA ASP A 671 26.56 -12.74 5.79
C ASP A 671 26.83 -11.23 5.66
N GLN A 672 26.04 -10.53 4.85
CA GLN A 672 26.13 -9.09 4.67
C GLN A 672 24.75 -8.47 4.45
N ILE A 673 24.48 -7.36 5.12
CA ILE A 673 23.36 -6.45 4.78
C ILE A 673 23.90 -5.50 3.71
N ILE A 674 23.37 -5.64 2.47
CA ILE A 674 23.79 -4.84 1.32
C ILE A 674 23.13 -3.46 1.35
N ALA A 675 21.86 -3.42 1.72
CA ALA A 675 21.08 -2.19 1.85
C ALA A 675 19.96 -2.34 2.89
N HIS A 676 19.59 -1.21 3.47
CA HIS A 676 18.46 -1.11 4.39
C HIS A 676 17.66 0.15 4.04
N TYR A 677 16.40 -0.02 3.67
CA TYR A 677 15.51 1.05 3.26
C TYR A 677 14.41 1.27 4.29
N THR A 678 14.28 2.53 4.70
CA THR A 678 13.28 3.00 5.68
C THR A 678 12.62 4.27 5.17
N THR A 679 11.62 4.76 5.88
CA THR A 679 11.00 6.08 5.62
C THR A 679 12.01 7.22 5.64
N ASP A 680 13.11 7.09 6.39
CA ASP A 680 14.09 8.16 6.59
C ASP A 680 15.10 8.27 5.43
N ASN A 681 15.34 7.18 4.70
CA ASN A 681 16.39 7.12 3.68
C ASN A 681 15.89 6.66 2.30
N SER A 682 14.60 6.50 2.13
CA SER A 682 13.98 6.02 0.88
C SER A 682 12.62 6.67 0.65
N ALA A 683 11.97 6.32 -0.45
CA ALA A 683 10.60 6.75 -0.72
C ALA A 683 9.53 5.79 -0.15
N LEU A 684 9.89 4.93 0.79
CA LEU A 684 8.92 4.11 1.51
C LEU A 684 8.00 5.00 2.36
N PRO A 685 6.68 4.89 2.21
CA PRO A 685 5.76 5.69 3.02
C PRO A 685 5.50 5.10 4.42
N SER A 686 6.03 3.91 4.72
CA SER A 686 5.92 3.23 6.01
C SER A 686 7.07 2.23 6.18
N ASN A 687 7.49 2.00 7.42
CA ASN A 687 8.43 0.94 7.76
C ASN A 687 7.76 -0.43 7.98
N THR A 688 6.42 -0.49 8.00
CA THR A 688 5.67 -1.74 8.03
C THR A 688 5.46 -2.24 6.60
N ILE A 689 6.15 -3.31 6.25
CA ILE A 689 6.08 -3.94 4.93
C ILE A 689 5.46 -5.32 5.08
N TYR A 690 4.33 -5.56 4.43
CA TYR A 690 3.62 -6.83 4.55
C TYR A 690 4.11 -7.89 3.57
N SER A 691 4.48 -7.49 2.36
CA SER A 691 4.93 -8.42 1.34
C SER A 691 5.99 -7.82 0.42
N VAL A 692 6.80 -8.69 -0.18
CA VAL A 692 7.82 -8.31 -1.15
C VAL A 692 7.84 -9.30 -2.31
N LEU A 693 7.97 -8.80 -3.54
CA LEU A 693 8.10 -9.61 -4.74
C LEU A 693 9.17 -9.04 -5.65
N CYS A 694 10.20 -9.83 -5.93
CA CYS A 694 11.13 -9.56 -7.03
C CYS A 694 10.50 -9.97 -8.35
N SER A 695 10.51 -9.07 -9.32
CA SER A 695 9.99 -9.35 -10.66
C SER A 695 10.82 -10.46 -11.33
N PRO A 696 10.16 -11.45 -11.95
CA PRO A 696 10.88 -12.50 -12.68
C PRO A 696 11.37 -12.09 -14.08
N VAL A 697 11.04 -10.87 -14.54
CA VAL A 697 11.31 -10.45 -15.93
C VAL A 697 12.17 -9.19 -16.04
N ASP A 698 12.25 -8.40 -14.97
CA ASP A 698 13.03 -7.16 -14.94
C ASP A 698 13.71 -6.94 -13.58
N ASN A 699 14.24 -5.73 -13.33
CA ASN A 699 14.91 -5.39 -12.08
C ASN A 699 13.98 -4.78 -11.02
N VAL A 700 12.68 -4.87 -11.19
CA VAL A 700 11.70 -4.24 -10.28
C VAL A 700 11.45 -5.14 -9.07
N VAL A 701 11.45 -4.53 -7.89
CA VAL A 701 11.03 -5.15 -6.64
C VAL A 701 9.79 -4.42 -6.13
N TYR A 702 8.72 -5.15 -5.86
CA TYR A 702 7.45 -4.62 -5.36
C TYR A 702 7.34 -4.84 -3.86
N PHE A 703 6.83 -3.82 -3.16
CA PHE A 703 6.57 -3.85 -1.72
C PHE A 703 5.11 -3.54 -1.44
N GLY A 704 4.46 -4.43 -0.72
CA GLY A 704 3.10 -4.26 -0.23
C GLY A 704 3.10 -3.67 1.18
N LEU A 705 2.40 -2.55 1.35
CA LEU A 705 2.35 -1.81 2.60
C LEU A 705 0.90 -1.59 3.06
N LYS A 706 0.74 -1.14 4.29
CA LYS A 706 -0.55 -0.64 4.78
C LYS A 706 -1.11 0.49 3.90
N THR A 707 -0.23 1.33 3.37
CA THR A 707 -0.58 2.51 2.56
C THR A 707 -0.62 2.23 1.06
N GLY A 708 -0.47 0.98 0.63
CA GLY A 708 -0.59 0.57 -0.77
C GLY A 708 0.63 -0.16 -1.31
N LEU A 709 0.93 0.05 -2.58
CA LEU A 709 2.01 -0.61 -3.31
C LEU A 709 3.10 0.39 -3.69
N VAL A 710 4.34 -0.04 -3.53
CA VAL A 710 5.54 0.70 -3.96
C VAL A 710 6.43 -0.24 -4.75
N SER A 711 7.17 0.25 -5.74
CA SER A 711 8.22 -0.52 -6.37
C SER A 711 9.55 0.22 -6.40
N PHE A 712 10.62 -0.55 -6.53
CA PHE A 712 12.00 -0.08 -6.56
C PHE A 712 12.76 -0.75 -7.69
N ASN A 713 13.51 0.03 -8.47
CA ASN A 713 14.38 -0.49 -9.52
C ASN A 713 15.72 -0.92 -8.93
N SER A 714 15.86 -2.22 -8.71
CA SER A 714 17.02 -2.84 -8.08
C SER A 714 18.23 -2.93 -9.01
N THR A 715 19.36 -3.35 -8.45
CA THR A 715 20.63 -3.60 -9.13
C THR A 715 20.78 -5.04 -9.65
N SER A 716 19.70 -5.80 -9.75
CA SER A 716 19.69 -7.17 -10.25
C SER A 716 18.49 -7.37 -11.16
N SER A 717 18.66 -8.05 -12.27
CA SER A 717 17.60 -8.45 -13.19
C SER A 717 17.79 -9.91 -13.61
N PRO A 718 16.74 -10.57 -14.13
CA PRO A 718 16.89 -11.91 -14.70
C PRO A 718 18.00 -11.96 -15.73
N ALA A 719 18.77 -13.05 -15.71
CA ALA A 719 19.85 -13.29 -16.66
C ALA A 719 19.30 -13.64 -18.04
N ALA A 720 19.96 -13.15 -19.07
CA ALA A 720 19.71 -13.60 -20.44
C ALA A 720 20.39 -14.96 -20.69
N ASP A 721 19.85 -15.73 -21.63
CA ASP A 721 20.44 -16.99 -22.07
C ASP A 721 21.63 -16.77 -23.02
N THR A 722 21.64 -15.62 -23.70
CA THR A 722 22.68 -15.23 -24.69
C THR A 722 23.03 -13.75 -24.51
N TYR A 723 24.07 -13.30 -25.19
CA TYR A 723 24.51 -11.89 -25.23
C TYR A 723 23.89 -11.08 -26.38
N ASP A 724 22.86 -11.56 -27.07
CA ASP A 724 22.31 -10.93 -28.29
C ASP A 724 21.78 -9.51 -28.08
N ASN A 725 21.33 -9.19 -26.86
CA ASN A 725 20.67 -7.92 -26.54
C ASN A 725 21.37 -7.13 -25.42
N VAL A 726 22.71 -7.09 -25.43
CA VAL A 726 23.46 -6.31 -24.43
C VAL A 726 23.49 -4.83 -24.81
N TYR A 727 22.97 -3.98 -23.94
CA TYR A 727 23.01 -2.53 -24.14
C TYR A 727 23.20 -1.80 -22.80
N ALA A 728 23.50 -0.49 -22.89
CA ALA A 728 23.66 0.36 -21.71
C ALA A 728 22.69 1.56 -21.76
N TYR A 729 22.20 1.97 -20.58
CA TYR A 729 21.39 3.17 -20.44
C TYR A 729 21.64 3.88 -19.07
N PRO A 730 21.43 5.23 -19.03
CA PRO A 730 21.21 6.11 -20.16
C PRO A 730 22.42 6.14 -21.09
N ASN A 731 22.17 6.29 -22.39
CA ASN A 731 23.23 6.41 -23.38
C ASN A 731 22.77 7.33 -24.52
N PRO A 732 23.31 8.55 -24.65
CA PRO A 732 24.47 9.08 -23.92
C PRO A 732 24.20 9.44 -22.47
N VAL A 733 25.24 9.34 -21.65
CA VAL A 733 25.24 9.86 -20.28
C VAL A 733 25.49 11.36 -20.34
N ARG A 734 24.55 12.17 -19.87
CA ARG A 734 24.63 13.64 -19.93
C ARG A 734 25.37 14.24 -18.73
N PRO A 735 25.82 15.51 -18.79
CA PRO A 735 26.58 16.12 -17.70
C PRO A 735 25.83 16.22 -16.37
N ASP A 736 24.52 16.39 -16.44
CA ASP A 736 23.62 16.52 -15.29
C ASP A 736 23.21 15.18 -14.69
N TYR A 737 23.54 14.07 -15.34
CA TYR A 737 23.21 12.72 -14.85
C TYR A 737 24.28 12.19 -13.88
N THR A 738 23.91 11.99 -12.64
CA THR A 738 24.76 11.46 -11.56
C THR A 738 24.35 10.09 -11.07
N GLY A 739 23.31 9.49 -11.67
CA GLY A 739 22.80 8.17 -11.32
C GLY A 739 23.62 7.02 -11.90
N TRP A 740 23.15 5.81 -11.69
CA TRP A 740 23.78 4.58 -12.17
C TRP A 740 23.61 4.40 -13.68
N ILE A 741 24.70 4.16 -14.36
CA ILE A 741 24.73 3.69 -15.76
C ILE A 741 24.53 2.18 -15.72
N THR A 742 23.45 1.69 -16.31
CA THR A 742 23.09 0.28 -16.29
C THR A 742 23.48 -0.40 -17.58
N ILE A 743 24.15 -1.54 -17.48
CA ILE A 743 24.41 -2.47 -18.59
C ILE A 743 23.54 -3.70 -18.36
N THR A 744 22.66 -4.03 -19.29
CA THR A 744 21.68 -5.11 -19.15
C THR A 744 21.73 -6.07 -20.36
N GLY A 745 20.96 -7.17 -20.29
CA GLY A 745 20.98 -8.24 -21.29
C GLY A 745 22.18 -9.19 -21.14
N LEU A 746 22.73 -9.23 -19.93
CA LEU A 746 23.88 -10.09 -19.61
C LEU A 746 23.44 -11.49 -19.19
N MET A 747 24.30 -12.45 -19.39
CA MET A 747 24.20 -13.76 -18.75
C MET A 747 24.65 -13.65 -17.28
N ASP A 748 24.17 -14.58 -16.45
CA ASP A 748 24.54 -14.57 -15.04
C ASP A 748 26.05 -14.71 -14.79
N GLN A 749 26.54 -14.01 -13.73
CA GLN A 749 27.98 -14.00 -13.36
C GLN A 749 28.94 -13.57 -14.47
N SER A 750 28.45 -12.86 -15.49
CA SER A 750 29.30 -12.31 -16.55
C SER A 750 30.37 -11.40 -16.00
N LEU A 751 31.63 -11.62 -16.40
CA LEU A 751 32.74 -10.70 -16.17
C LEU A 751 32.58 -9.50 -17.11
N VAL A 752 32.33 -8.33 -16.55
CA VAL A 752 32.15 -7.09 -17.30
C VAL A 752 33.35 -6.18 -17.09
N LYS A 753 33.97 -5.73 -18.19
CA LYS A 753 35.06 -4.75 -18.21
C LYS A 753 34.65 -3.53 -19.00
N ILE A 754 34.85 -2.35 -18.45
CA ILE A 754 34.66 -1.08 -19.14
C ILE A 754 36.04 -0.50 -19.42
N ALA A 755 36.32 -0.18 -20.68
CA ALA A 755 37.59 0.35 -21.14
C ALA A 755 37.43 1.68 -21.89
N ASP A 756 38.44 2.51 -21.84
CA ASP A 756 38.52 3.73 -22.65
C ASP A 756 38.80 3.42 -24.13
N ALA A 757 38.80 4.43 -24.97
CA ALA A 757 39.08 4.29 -26.41
C ALA A 757 40.50 3.80 -26.72
N ALA A 758 41.44 3.85 -25.78
CA ALA A 758 42.78 3.31 -25.91
C ALA A 758 42.89 1.85 -25.44
N GLY A 759 41.80 1.28 -24.90
CA GLY A 759 41.73 -0.10 -24.41
C GLY A 759 42.16 -0.26 -22.96
N ASN A 760 42.37 0.84 -22.23
CA ASN A 760 42.66 0.75 -20.79
C ASN A 760 41.39 0.41 -20.02
N VAL A 761 41.40 -0.66 -19.22
CA VAL A 761 40.27 -1.04 -18.35
C VAL A 761 40.19 -0.07 -17.19
N ILE A 762 39.07 0.64 -17.11
CA ILE A 762 38.77 1.66 -16.07
C ILE A 762 37.85 1.14 -14.98
N TYR A 763 37.05 0.13 -15.26
CA TYR A 763 36.14 -0.50 -14.30
C TYR A 763 35.98 -1.99 -14.65
N GLN A 764 35.87 -2.82 -13.63
CA GLN A 764 35.64 -4.25 -13.79
C GLN A 764 34.76 -4.77 -12.66
N THR A 765 33.76 -5.58 -13.00
CA THR A 765 32.86 -6.22 -12.05
C THR A 765 32.24 -7.48 -12.63
N ARG A 766 31.37 -8.16 -11.85
CA ARG A 766 30.52 -9.25 -12.32
C ARG A 766 29.06 -8.85 -12.34
N SER A 767 28.27 -9.45 -13.22
CA SER A 767 26.83 -9.19 -13.29
C SER A 767 26.11 -9.76 -12.08
N ASN A 768 25.06 -9.03 -11.66
CA ASN A 768 24.05 -9.47 -10.71
C ASN A 768 22.85 -10.00 -11.54
N GLY A 769 22.83 -11.32 -11.81
CA GLY A 769 21.94 -11.84 -12.82
C GLY A 769 22.28 -11.23 -14.19
N GLY A 770 21.29 -10.62 -14.85
CA GLY A 770 21.39 -10.06 -16.19
C GLY A 770 21.92 -8.64 -16.30
N MET A 771 22.42 -8.00 -15.22
CA MET A 771 22.80 -6.60 -15.26
C MET A 771 24.03 -6.24 -14.42
N VAL A 772 24.61 -5.09 -14.76
CA VAL A 772 25.68 -4.41 -14.02
C VAL A 772 25.34 -2.93 -13.92
N THR A 773 25.68 -2.32 -12.81
CA THR A 773 25.62 -0.87 -12.62
C THR A 773 27.03 -0.28 -12.53
N TRP A 774 27.22 0.88 -13.15
CA TRP A 774 28.46 1.67 -13.12
C TRP A 774 28.15 3.12 -12.79
N ASP A 775 28.88 3.69 -11.86
CA ASP A 775 28.71 5.08 -11.41
C ASP A 775 29.34 6.14 -12.34
N GLY A 776 29.94 5.68 -13.45
CA GLY A 776 30.67 6.57 -14.35
C GLY A 776 32.02 7.04 -13.81
N CYS A 777 32.58 6.35 -12.81
CA CYS A 777 33.90 6.66 -12.24
C CYS A 777 34.93 5.59 -12.61
N ASP A 778 36.22 5.99 -12.56
CA ASP A 778 37.34 5.07 -12.65
C ASP A 778 37.59 4.33 -11.31
N THR A 779 38.53 3.42 -11.28
CA THR A 779 38.91 2.69 -10.05
C THR A 779 39.47 3.60 -8.92
N GLY A 780 39.79 4.83 -9.22
CA GLY A 780 40.18 5.85 -8.26
C GLY A 780 39.01 6.69 -7.72
N GLY A 781 37.78 6.42 -8.17
CA GLY A 781 36.59 7.17 -7.78
C GLY A 781 36.42 8.52 -8.51
N ASN A 782 37.20 8.75 -9.58
CA ASN A 782 37.09 10.00 -10.33
C ASN A 782 36.13 9.84 -11.50
N ARG A 783 35.24 10.82 -11.71
CA ARG A 783 34.36 10.86 -12.85
C ARG A 783 35.15 10.79 -14.15
N VAL A 784 34.80 9.86 -15.06
CA VAL A 784 35.47 9.70 -16.33
C VAL A 784 35.19 10.89 -17.26
N ARG A 785 36.12 11.20 -18.16
CA ARG A 785 36.01 12.33 -19.11
C ARG A 785 34.99 12.04 -20.21
N SER A 786 34.54 13.08 -20.92
CA SER A 786 33.74 12.91 -22.14
C SER A 786 34.45 11.99 -23.12
N GLY A 787 33.73 11.02 -23.64
CA GLY A 787 34.30 10.03 -24.55
C GLY A 787 33.41 8.83 -24.78
N VAL A 788 33.92 7.90 -25.58
CA VAL A 788 33.28 6.60 -25.83
C VAL A 788 34.01 5.55 -25.01
N TYR A 789 33.23 4.83 -24.20
CA TYR A 789 33.71 3.72 -23.38
C TYR A 789 33.12 2.41 -23.90
N TYR A 790 33.99 1.40 -24.03
CA TYR A 790 33.62 0.08 -24.53
C TYR A 790 33.36 -0.85 -23.36
N VAL A 791 32.24 -1.56 -23.41
CA VAL A 791 31.86 -2.57 -22.41
C VAL A 791 32.07 -3.93 -23.03
N PHE A 792 32.92 -4.72 -22.40
CA PHE A 792 33.16 -6.11 -22.76
C PHE A 792 32.54 -7.02 -21.70
N ALA A 793 31.71 -7.96 -22.12
CA ALA A 793 31.10 -8.94 -21.25
C ALA A 793 31.38 -10.37 -21.73
N SER A 794 31.73 -11.27 -20.81
CA SER A 794 31.92 -12.69 -21.08
C SER A 794 31.69 -13.54 -19.84
N GLN A 795 31.20 -14.77 -19.98
CA GLN A 795 31.02 -15.69 -18.84
C GLN A 795 32.32 -16.23 -18.27
N ASN A 796 33.38 -16.41 -19.06
CA ASN A 796 34.65 -16.98 -18.63
C ASN A 796 35.85 -16.07 -18.88
N ALA A 797 36.74 -16.01 -17.88
CA ALA A 797 38.01 -15.31 -17.99
C ALA A 797 39.00 -16.00 -19.01
N THR A 798 38.74 -17.24 -19.40
CA THR A 798 39.62 -18.10 -20.24
C THR A 798 38.86 -18.55 -21.47
N GLY A 799 38.68 -17.63 -22.43
CA GLY A 799 38.55 -18.00 -23.84
C GLY A 799 37.28 -18.73 -24.29
N SER A 800 36.11 -18.48 -23.71
CA SER A 800 34.88 -18.83 -24.43
C SER A 800 34.68 -17.89 -25.61
N SER A 801 34.24 -18.43 -26.72
CA SER A 801 33.92 -17.66 -27.94
C SER A 801 32.69 -16.79 -27.81
N GLU A 802 32.00 -16.82 -26.65
CA GLU A 802 30.77 -16.07 -26.42
C GLU A 802 31.05 -14.87 -25.53
N GLY A 803 30.79 -13.70 -26.05
CA GLY A 803 30.89 -12.43 -25.36
C GLY A 803 30.21 -11.33 -26.12
N ALA A 804 29.91 -10.25 -25.47
CA ALA A 804 29.33 -9.06 -26.09
C ALA A 804 30.26 -7.86 -25.94
N VAL A 805 30.14 -6.96 -26.93
CA VAL A 805 30.74 -5.63 -26.87
C VAL A 805 29.66 -4.60 -27.14
N THR A 806 29.45 -3.71 -26.20
CA THR A 806 28.61 -2.52 -26.37
C THR A 806 29.40 -1.26 -26.02
N LYS A 807 28.79 -0.09 -26.16
CA LYS A 807 29.46 1.19 -25.92
C LYS A 807 28.59 2.13 -25.11
N ILE A 808 29.25 2.96 -24.31
CA ILE A 808 28.64 4.04 -23.52
C ILE A 808 29.27 5.35 -24.00
N VAL A 809 28.45 6.33 -24.31
CA VAL A 809 28.88 7.70 -24.64
C VAL A 809 28.71 8.55 -23.42
N VAL A 810 29.78 9.12 -22.91
CA VAL A 810 29.75 10.06 -21.75
C VAL A 810 30.01 11.46 -22.26
N ILE A 811 29.18 12.40 -21.84
CA ILE A 811 29.26 13.83 -22.12
C ILE A 811 29.32 14.55 -20.77
N ASN A 812 30.39 15.31 -20.53
CA ASN A 812 30.57 16.12 -19.29
C ASN A 812 30.55 17.60 -19.63
#